data_229cc8509295a8b2f7ac425009c7659a
#
_entry.id   229cc8509295a8b2f7ac425009c7659a
#
_cell.length_a   1.000
_cell.length_b   1.000
_cell.length_c   1.000
_cell.angle_alpha   90.00
_cell.angle_beta   90.00
_cell.angle_gamma   90.00
#
_symmetry.space_group_name_H-M   'P 1'
#
loop_
_entity.id
_entity.type
_entity.pdbx_description
1 polymer ?
#
loop_
_entity_poly.entity_id
_entity_poly.type
_entity_poly.pdbx_seq_one_letter_code
_entity_poly.pdbx_strand_id
1 'polypeptide(L)'
;MKISTGLQRVFEDAQLVAQRYACDYLETWHVLLSFVINHDTVAGAVLAEYPISISDYEHATFVVTDKVYREELDSFRILPSSKRLDETASFAKKIAEVVKAKELGTEHLFMAMLLDKRSTASQILDKVGFCFEDSDDKFRFLDLRKNLEARAGFTKEDLKAIRSVMKGGKAKPANMGQMMGMPPAPQSGGLEDYTRDLTALAREGKIEPVIGRDAEIARMIQILSRKTKNNPVLVGDAGVGKTALALGLAQRVAAGDVPVSLAKMRVLELDLMNVIAGTRFRGDFEERMNNIINDIEEDGQVILFIDELHTIMGSGSGIDSTLDAANILKPALARGTLRTVGATTQTEYQKHIEKDAALVRRFAKVTIEEPTVEDSIAILTGLKGTFEKYHRVRIGQAAVETAVTYAKRYLTSKNLPDSAIDLLDEASATVQNRVKGQAEETGLTSIDKALMDKKYKTVSKLLIKTKEDAEASQNYDLEVTEEDVLETLSRLSGIPVAKLSQSDTKKYLNLEAELHKRVIGQEEAISAVSRAIRRNQSGIRTGRRPIGSFMFLGPTGVGKTELAKALAEVLFDDESALIRFDMSEYMEKFAASRLNGAPPGYVGYEEGGELTEKVRNKPYSVLLFDEVEKAHPDIFNVLLQVLDDGVLTDSKGRKVDFSNTIIIMTSNLGATALRDDKTVGFGALDLSKDHKEVEKRIFEELKKAYRPEFINRIDEKVVFHSLTETHMQDVVKVMIKPLLAVTAEKGITLKLQPSALKLLAKQGYDPEMGARPLRRLLQTKLEDPLAEMLLRGDLATGSTLKVGVKGEELKFDVVKG
;
A
#
# COMPACT_ATOMS: atom_id res chain seq x y z
N MET A 1 -12.00 -27.04 47.92
CA MET A 1 -11.76 -28.39 47.41
C MET A 1 -10.29 -28.42 46.96
N LYS A 2 -9.54 -29.50 47.30
CA LYS A 2 -8.15 -29.65 46.86
C LYS A 2 -8.12 -30.00 45.37
N ILE A 3 -7.05 -29.63 44.68
CA ILE A 3 -6.80 -29.95 43.27
C ILE A 3 -5.94 -31.20 43.25
N SER A 4 -6.21 -32.14 42.36
CA SER A 4 -5.43 -33.36 42.19
C SER A 4 -4.06 -33.06 41.60
N THR A 5 -3.06 -33.88 41.91
CA THR A 5 -1.68 -33.74 41.39
C THR A 5 -1.64 -33.82 39.86
N GLY A 6 -2.51 -34.65 39.23
CA GLY A 6 -2.62 -34.76 37.79
C GLY A 6 -3.15 -33.47 37.16
N LEU A 7 -4.13 -32.81 37.78
CA LEU A 7 -4.67 -31.54 37.27
C LEU A 7 -3.68 -30.38 37.47
N GLN A 8 -2.89 -30.38 38.55
CA GLN A 8 -1.82 -29.40 38.74
C GLN A 8 -0.79 -29.49 37.64
N ARG A 9 -0.30 -30.70 37.32
CA ARG A 9 0.65 -30.89 36.20
C ARG A 9 0.08 -30.44 34.87
N VAL A 10 -1.17 -30.73 34.55
CA VAL A 10 -1.84 -30.30 33.33
C VAL A 10 -1.85 -28.76 33.22
N PHE A 11 -2.07 -28.07 34.32
CA PHE A 11 -2.03 -26.59 34.30
C PHE A 11 -0.61 -26.03 34.13
N GLU A 12 0.40 -26.67 34.73
CA GLU A 12 1.81 -26.29 34.53
C GLU A 12 2.21 -26.45 33.05
N ASP A 13 1.81 -27.58 32.44
CA ASP A 13 2.05 -27.83 31.02
C ASP A 13 1.23 -26.89 30.13
N ALA A 14 -0.01 -26.56 30.51
CA ALA A 14 -0.85 -25.61 29.77
C ALA A 14 -0.25 -24.19 29.78
N GLN A 15 0.43 -23.80 30.86
CA GLN A 15 1.21 -22.55 30.92
C GLN A 15 2.35 -22.54 29.90
N LEU A 16 3.07 -23.64 29.77
CA LEU A 16 4.12 -23.81 28.77
C LEU A 16 3.57 -23.77 27.36
N VAL A 17 2.49 -24.51 27.12
CA VAL A 17 1.78 -24.53 25.83
C VAL A 17 1.34 -23.10 25.44
N ALA A 18 0.68 -22.38 26.36
CA ALA A 18 0.21 -21.02 26.07
C ALA A 18 1.34 -20.05 25.69
N GLN A 19 2.49 -20.16 26.33
CA GLN A 19 3.65 -19.34 26.03
C GLN A 19 4.28 -19.69 24.68
N ARG A 20 4.33 -20.98 24.33
CA ARG A 20 4.81 -21.44 23.02
C ARG A 20 3.93 -20.98 21.85
N TYR A 21 2.67 -20.71 22.11
CA TYR A 21 1.77 -20.08 21.12
C TYR A 21 1.69 -18.55 21.26
N ALA A 22 2.58 -17.95 22.06
CA ALA A 22 2.65 -16.50 22.31
C ALA A 22 1.30 -15.90 22.73
N CYS A 23 0.61 -16.58 23.65
CA CYS A 23 -0.65 -16.10 24.22
C CYS A 23 -0.41 -15.31 25.51
N ASP A 24 -1.27 -14.34 25.78
CA ASP A 24 -1.23 -13.53 27.00
C ASP A 24 -2.08 -14.10 28.14
N TYR A 25 -2.98 -15.01 27.80
CA TYR A 25 -3.91 -15.66 28.75
C TYR A 25 -3.92 -17.16 28.55
N LEU A 26 -4.14 -17.88 29.66
CA LEU A 26 -4.38 -19.31 29.63
C LEU A 26 -5.83 -19.58 29.26
N GLU A 27 -6.06 -20.34 28.18
CA GLU A 27 -7.37 -20.65 27.63
C GLU A 27 -7.71 -22.13 27.71
N THR A 28 -8.97 -22.50 27.48
CA THR A 28 -9.46 -23.89 27.53
C THR A 28 -8.71 -24.81 26.57
N TRP A 29 -8.29 -24.31 25.42
CA TRP A 29 -7.58 -25.11 24.43
C TRP A 29 -6.14 -25.45 24.82
N HIS A 30 -5.46 -24.59 25.58
CA HIS A 30 -4.14 -24.88 26.11
C HIS A 30 -4.23 -26.08 27.09
N VAL A 31 -5.30 -26.10 27.90
CA VAL A 31 -5.58 -27.21 28.80
C VAL A 31 -5.92 -28.49 28.02
N LEU A 32 -6.66 -28.38 26.90
CA LEU A 32 -6.94 -29.52 26.03
C LEU A 32 -5.66 -30.14 25.46
N LEU A 33 -4.77 -29.32 24.92
CA LEU A 33 -3.47 -29.81 24.40
C LEU A 33 -2.64 -30.44 25.50
N SER A 34 -2.70 -29.91 26.72
CA SER A 34 -2.02 -30.53 27.87
C SER A 34 -2.63 -31.87 28.26
N PHE A 35 -3.93 -32.07 28.10
CA PHE A 35 -4.52 -33.42 28.26
C PHE A 35 -3.99 -34.39 27.21
N VAL A 36 -3.86 -33.93 25.95
CA VAL A 36 -3.31 -34.78 24.86
C VAL A 36 -1.87 -35.18 25.13
N ILE A 37 -1.08 -34.34 25.79
CA ILE A 37 0.31 -34.64 26.15
C ILE A 37 0.37 -35.59 27.37
N ASN A 38 -0.50 -35.43 28.36
CA ASN A 38 -0.46 -36.17 29.64
C ASN A 38 -1.40 -37.37 29.64
N HIS A 39 -0.97 -38.44 28.98
CA HIS A 39 -1.72 -39.70 28.87
C HIS A 39 -1.93 -40.46 30.20
N ASP A 40 -1.19 -40.13 31.24
CA ASP A 40 -1.32 -40.72 32.60
C ASP A 40 -2.50 -40.12 33.38
N THR A 41 -3.12 -39.06 32.89
CA THR A 41 -4.34 -38.46 33.48
C THR A 41 -5.60 -39.12 32.93
N VAL A 42 -6.73 -39.05 33.68
CA VAL A 42 -8.02 -39.62 33.22
C VAL A 42 -8.46 -39.00 31.88
N ALA A 43 -8.36 -37.67 31.73
CA ALA A 43 -8.70 -36.97 30.50
C ALA A 43 -7.78 -37.35 29.33
N GLY A 44 -6.47 -37.37 29.57
CA GLY A 44 -5.47 -37.75 28.55
C GLY A 44 -5.61 -39.23 28.13
N ALA A 45 -5.86 -40.12 29.06
CA ALA A 45 -6.08 -41.53 28.76
C ALA A 45 -7.33 -41.80 27.92
N VAL A 46 -8.37 -40.99 28.08
CA VAL A 46 -9.58 -41.07 27.24
C VAL A 46 -9.30 -40.57 25.82
N LEU A 47 -8.54 -39.47 25.69
CA LEU A 47 -8.17 -38.92 24.37
C LEU A 47 -7.21 -39.87 23.60
N ALA A 48 -6.32 -40.56 24.30
CA ALA A 48 -5.40 -41.55 23.73
C ALA A 48 -6.08 -42.83 23.16
N GLU A 49 -7.36 -43.09 23.46
CA GLU A 49 -8.12 -44.20 22.87
C GLU A 49 -8.48 -43.97 21.40
N TYR A 50 -8.37 -42.73 20.92
CA TYR A 50 -8.70 -42.36 19.54
C TYR A 50 -7.42 -42.25 18.70
N PRO A 51 -7.44 -42.71 17.42
CA PRO A 51 -6.25 -42.69 16.56
C PRO A 51 -6.03 -41.29 15.96
N ILE A 52 -5.80 -40.30 16.83
CA ILE A 52 -5.59 -38.90 16.48
C ILE A 52 -4.20 -38.49 16.98
N SER A 53 -3.35 -38.01 16.10
CA SER A 53 -1.99 -37.59 16.44
C SER A 53 -1.95 -36.20 17.09
N ILE A 54 -0.88 -35.89 17.81
CA ILE A 54 -0.64 -34.54 18.36
C ILE A 54 -0.63 -33.50 17.22
N SER A 55 -0.07 -33.88 16.07
CA SER A 55 0.00 -32.99 14.88
C SER A 55 -1.41 -32.62 14.35
N ASP A 56 -2.40 -33.55 14.48
CA ASP A 56 -3.78 -33.25 14.08
C ASP A 56 -4.40 -32.18 15.01
N TYR A 57 -4.10 -32.27 16.32
CA TYR A 57 -4.55 -31.29 17.31
C TYR A 57 -3.87 -29.94 17.10
N GLU A 58 -2.58 -29.90 16.75
CA GLU A 58 -1.84 -28.66 16.42
C GLU A 58 -2.40 -28.03 15.17
N HIS A 59 -2.65 -28.80 14.11
CA HIS A 59 -3.28 -28.31 12.88
C HIS A 59 -4.69 -27.74 13.13
N ALA A 60 -5.51 -28.46 13.88
CA ALA A 60 -6.84 -27.99 14.25
C ALA A 60 -6.79 -26.72 15.11
N THR A 61 -5.79 -26.64 16.00
CA THR A 61 -5.55 -25.44 16.80
C THR A 61 -5.22 -24.22 15.91
N PHE A 62 -4.35 -24.39 14.93
CA PHE A 62 -4.06 -23.34 13.95
C PHE A 62 -5.33 -22.90 13.21
N VAL A 63 -6.12 -23.83 12.71
CA VAL A 63 -7.37 -23.53 11.97
C VAL A 63 -8.39 -22.76 12.81
N VAL A 64 -8.47 -23.04 14.13
CA VAL A 64 -9.46 -22.41 15.03
C VAL A 64 -8.98 -21.08 15.61
N THR A 65 -7.67 -20.96 15.90
CA THR A 65 -7.12 -19.84 16.67
C THR A 65 -6.19 -18.94 15.89
N ASP A 66 -5.75 -19.36 14.68
CA ASP A 66 -4.72 -18.68 13.86
C ASP A 66 -3.37 -18.52 14.61
N LYS A 67 -3.09 -19.39 15.58
CA LYS A 67 -1.87 -19.36 16.38
C LYS A 67 -0.90 -20.43 15.92
N VAL A 68 0.39 -20.07 15.84
CA VAL A 68 1.49 -20.94 15.42
C VAL A 68 2.35 -21.30 16.62
N TYR A 69 2.70 -22.59 16.71
CA TYR A 69 3.60 -23.11 17.75
C TYR A 69 5.04 -22.60 17.53
N ARG A 70 5.71 -22.18 18.61
CA ARG A 70 7.11 -21.74 18.61
C ARG A 70 7.96 -22.70 19.44
N GLU A 71 9.06 -23.14 18.88
CA GLU A 71 9.98 -24.06 19.60
C GLU A 71 10.75 -23.38 20.73
N GLU A 72 11.07 -22.10 20.58
CA GLU A 72 11.84 -21.33 21.55
C GLU A 72 10.96 -20.45 22.44
N LEU A 73 11.31 -20.43 23.76
CA LEU A 73 10.68 -19.56 24.76
C LEU A 73 11.69 -18.51 25.20
N ASP A 74 11.35 -17.23 25.00
CA ASP A 74 12.23 -16.11 25.41
C ASP A 74 12.34 -15.97 26.93
N SER A 75 11.29 -16.26 27.68
CA SER A 75 11.27 -16.27 29.14
C SER A 75 10.03 -16.96 29.67
N PHE A 76 10.11 -17.66 30.80
CA PHE A 76 8.94 -18.22 31.47
C PHE A 76 8.24 -17.16 32.32
N ARG A 77 6.93 -16.95 32.09
CA ARG A 77 6.06 -16.12 32.92
C ARG A 77 4.76 -16.85 33.25
N ILE A 78 4.20 -16.66 34.44
CA ILE A 78 2.90 -17.23 34.78
C ILE A 78 1.80 -16.36 34.14
N LEU A 79 1.02 -16.94 33.23
CA LEU A 79 -0.06 -16.26 32.52
C LEU A 79 -1.36 -16.32 33.34
N PRO A 80 -2.17 -15.26 33.36
CA PRO A 80 -3.49 -15.27 33.98
C PRO A 80 -4.46 -16.14 33.19
N SER A 81 -5.45 -16.72 33.87
CA SER A 81 -6.52 -17.49 33.23
C SER A 81 -7.52 -16.58 32.49
N SER A 82 -8.03 -17.02 31.35
CA SER A 82 -9.12 -16.34 30.67
C SER A 82 -10.44 -16.50 31.44
N LYS A 83 -11.33 -15.53 31.27
CA LYS A 83 -12.69 -15.59 31.87
C LYS A 83 -13.40 -16.90 31.54
N ARG A 84 -13.22 -17.40 30.33
CA ARG A 84 -13.84 -18.62 29.85
C ARG A 84 -13.28 -19.85 30.55
N LEU A 85 -11.99 -19.88 30.81
CA LEU A 85 -11.36 -20.96 31.57
C LEU A 85 -11.83 -20.92 33.04
N ASP A 86 -11.97 -19.77 33.66
CA ASP A 86 -12.48 -19.61 35.01
C ASP A 86 -13.94 -20.06 35.14
N GLU A 87 -14.79 -19.73 34.15
CA GLU A 87 -16.18 -20.23 34.09
C GLU A 87 -16.21 -21.75 33.97
N THR A 88 -15.38 -22.34 33.11
CA THR A 88 -15.27 -23.78 32.90
C THR A 88 -14.76 -24.45 34.18
N ALA A 89 -13.78 -23.91 34.86
CA ALA A 89 -13.24 -24.39 36.11
C ALA A 89 -14.26 -24.30 37.27
N SER A 90 -15.04 -23.21 37.32
CA SER A 90 -16.15 -23.08 38.26
C SER A 90 -17.19 -24.17 38.05
N PHE A 91 -17.50 -24.48 36.79
CA PHE A 91 -18.41 -25.54 36.43
C PHE A 91 -17.85 -26.93 36.77
N ALA A 92 -16.56 -27.18 36.51
CA ALA A 92 -15.86 -28.38 36.92
C ALA A 92 -15.89 -28.62 38.43
N LYS A 93 -15.72 -27.54 39.22
CA LYS A 93 -15.82 -27.58 40.68
C LYS A 93 -17.22 -28.00 41.14
N LYS A 94 -18.27 -27.45 40.51
CA LYS A 94 -19.66 -27.88 40.81
C LYS A 94 -19.91 -29.34 40.42
N ILE A 95 -19.34 -29.81 39.30
CA ILE A 95 -19.41 -31.24 38.93
C ILE A 95 -18.79 -32.08 40.04
N ALA A 96 -17.58 -31.75 40.47
CA ALA A 96 -16.87 -32.48 41.50
C ALA A 96 -17.60 -32.48 42.87
N GLU A 97 -18.25 -31.35 43.22
CA GLU A 97 -19.08 -31.24 44.44
C GLU A 97 -20.34 -32.16 44.38
N VAL A 98 -21.02 -32.19 43.25
CA VAL A 98 -22.22 -32.99 43.02
C VAL A 98 -21.90 -34.48 43.02
N VAL A 99 -20.76 -34.88 42.47
CA VAL A 99 -20.26 -36.28 42.45
C VAL A 99 -19.60 -36.65 43.80
N LYS A 100 -19.52 -35.71 44.74
CA LYS A 100 -18.89 -35.87 46.05
C LYS A 100 -17.43 -36.33 45.95
N ALA A 101 -16.70 -35.83 44.93
CA ALA A 101 -15.29 -36.13 44.74
C ALA A 101 -14.46 -35.49 45.88
N LYS A 102 -13.40 -36.16 46.30
CA LYS A 102 -12.47 -35.65 47.34
C LYS A 102 -11.61 -34.51 46.84
N GLU A 103 -11.28 -34.56 45.55
CA GLU A 103 -10.39 -33.58 44.88
C GLU A 103 -10.96 -33.23 43.50
N LEU A 104 -10.61 -32.06 42.98
CA LEU A 104 -10.89 -31.64 41.62
C LEU A 104 -9.88 -32.28 40.68
N GLY A 105 -10.31 -33.24 39.84
CA GLY A 105 -9.45 -33.97 38.90
C GLY A 105 -9.62 -33.51 37.45
N THR A 106 -8.80 -34.05 36.55
CA THR A 106 -8.83 -33.81 35.11
C THR A 106 -10.14 -34.22 34.48
N GLU A 107 -10.79 -35.28 34.97
CA GLU A 107 -12.08 -35.77 34.52
C GLU A 107 -13.21 -34.75 34.70
N HIS A 108 -13.19 -34.03 35.82
CA HIS A 108 -14.20 -33.00 36.10
C HIS A 108 -14.05 -31.80 35.19
N LEU A 109 -12.77 -31.37 34.95
CA LEU A 109 -12.49 -30.25 34.08
C LEU A 109 -12.77 -30.61 32.61
N PHE A 110 -12.37 -31.79 32.17
CA PHE A 110 -12.64 -32.24 30.81
C PHE A 110 -14.14 -32.45 30.57
N MET A 111 -14.88 -32.97 31.53
CA MET A 111 -16.33 -33.04 31.45
C MET A 111 -16.97 -31.66 31.31
N ALA A 112 -16.50 -30.68 32.07
CA ALA A 112 -16.97 -29.28 31.97
C ALA A 112 -16.70 -28.68 30.58
N MET A 113 -15.53 -28.93 30.01
CA MET A 113 -15.16 -28.51 28.65
C MET A 113 -16.03 -29.16 27.59
N LEU A 114 -16.28 -30.47 27.66
CA LEU A 114 -17.15 -31.18 26.72
C LEU A 114 -18.62 -30.74 26.77
N LEU A 115 -19.07 -30.24 27.91
CA LEU A 115 -20.42 -29.68 28.06
C LEU A 115 -20.56 -28.24 27.56
N ASP A 116 -19.47 -27.51 27.38
CA ASP A 116 -19.44 -26.18 26.81
C ASP A 116 -19.11 -26.21 25.32
N LYS A 117 -20.14 -26.40 24.49
CA LYS A 117 -20.01 -26.41 23.02
C LYS A 117 -19.39 -25.15 22.40
N ARG A 118 -19.29 -24.02 23.14
CA ARG A 118 -18.77 -22.78 22.66
C ARG A 118 -17.30 -22.56 23.05
N SER A 119 -16.70 -23.45 23.82
CA SER A 119 -15.29 -23.33 24.19
C SER A 119 -14.41 -23.58 22.97
N THR A 120 -13.28 -22.89 22.92
CA THR A 120 -12.27 -23.09 21.87
C THR A 120 -11.78 -24.54 21.84
N ALA A 121 -11.67 -25.16 23.01
CA ALA A 121 -11.36 -26.57 23.12
C ALA A 121 -12.38 -27.49 22.40
N SER A 122 -13.68 -27.21 22.54
CA SER A 122 -14.72 -27.97 21.83
C SER A 122 -14.70 -27.77 20.34
N GLN A 123 -14.35 -26.55 19.88
CA GLN A 123 -14.19 -26.25 18.46
C GLN A 123 -12.98 -26.97 17.85
N ILE A 124 -11.87 -27.08 18.58
CA ILE A 124 -10.71 -27.86 18.16
C ILE A 124 -11.06 -29.34 18.09
N LEU A 125 -11.75 -29.88 19.08
CA LEU A 125 -12.21 -31.28 19.05
C LEU A 125 -13.11 -31.57 17.85
N ASP A 126 -13.98 -30.65 17.46
CA ASP A 126 -14.82 -30.77 16.25
C ASP A 126 -13.95 -30.81 14.98
N LYS A 127 -12.94 -29.97 14.89
CA LYS A 127 -12.00 -29.94 13.76
C LYS A 127 -11.12 -31.16 13.66
N VAL A 128 -10.74 -31.74 14.79
CA VAL A 128 -9.95 -32.99 14.86
C VAL A 128 -10.78 -34.23 14.48
N GLY A 129 -12.09 -34.09 14.41
CA GLY A 129 -12.97 -35.18 13.93
C GLY A 129 -14.04 -35.67 14.92
N PHE A 130 -14.22 -34.97 16.08
CA PHE A 130 -15.35 -35.24 16.95
C PHE A 130 -16.55 -34.39 16.53
N CYS A 131 -17.63 -35.02 16.06
CA CYS A 131 -18.83 -34.32 15.63
C CYS A 131 -19.94 -34.33 16.67
N PHE A 132 -20.74 -33.23 16.72
CA PHE A 132 -21.98 -33.13 17.51
C PHE A 132 -23.16 -33.82 16.82
N GLU A 133 -23.10 -34.05 15.51
CA GLU A 133 -24.12 -34.69 14.69
C GLU A 133 -23.69 -36.11 14.26
N ASP A 134 -24.67 -37.00 14.00
CA ASP A 134 -24.42 -38.38 13.58
C ASP A 134 -23.84 -38.38 12.15
N SER A 135 -22.56 -38.75 12.01
CA SER A 135 -21.91 -39.00 10.72
C SER A 135 -21.11 -40.31 10.82
N ASP A 136 -21.18 -41.12 9.76
CA ASP A 136 -20.54 -42.45 9.77
C ASP A 136 -19.02 -42.43 9.75
N ASP A 137 -18.43 -41.29 9.29
CA ASP A 137 -16.98 -41.13 9.11
C ASP A 137 -16.27 -40.37 10.25
N LYS A 138 -16.98 -39.98 11.30
CA LYS A 138 -16.43 -39.14 12.38
C LYS A 138 -16.74 -39.69 13.77
N PHE A 139 -15.84 -39.44 14.74
CA PHE A 139 -16.07 -39.79 16.14
C PHE A 139 -17.20 -38.95 16.71
N ARG A 140 -18.08 -39.56 17.52
CA ARG A 140 -19.18 -38.82 18.13
C ARG A 140 -18.74 -38.19 19.45
N PHE A 141 -19.06 -36.93 19.64
CA PHE A 141 -18.86 -36.26 20.94
C PHE A 141 -19.54 -37.01 22.10
N LEU A 142 -20.63 -37.70 21.79
CA LEU A 142 -21.34 -38.51 22.75
C LEU A 142 -20.50 -39.69 23.22
N ASP A 143 -19.73 -40.35 22.37
CA ASP A 143 -18.92 -41.51 22.70
C ASP A 143 -17.67 -41.08 23.46
N LEU A 144 -17.03 -39.97 23.09
CA LEU A 144 -15.95 -39.37 23.89
C LEU A 144 -16.42 -39.09 25.33
N ARG A 145 -17.61 -38.53 25.47
CA ARG A 145 -18.22 -38.25 26.78
C ARG A 145 -18.54 -39.53 27.54
N LYS A 146 -19.09 -40.56 26.90
CA LYS A 146 -19.37 -41.85 27.54
C LYS A 146 -18.10 -42.55 28.01
N ASN A 147 -17.03 -42.51 27.23
CA ASN A 147 -15.73 -43.05 27.62
C ASN A 147 -15.18 -42.33 28.85
N LEU A 148 -15.30 -40.97 28.86
CA LEU A 148 -14.94 -40.19 30.04
C LEU A 148 -15.81 -40.54 31.27
N GLU A 149 -17.12 -40.67 31.09
CA GLU A 149 -18.07 -41.07 32.16
C GLU A 149 -17.71 -42.42 32.74
N ALA A 150 -17.36 -43.40 31.91
CA ALA A 150 -16.99 -44.76 32.32
C ALA A 150 -15.63 -44.79 33.07
N ARG A 151 -14.61 -44.09 32.54
CA ARG A 151 -13.28 -44.03 33.19
C ARG A 151 -13.26 -43.21 34.47
N ALA A 152 -14.03 -42.13 34.53
CA ALA A 152 -14.20 -41.33 35.74
C ALA A 152 -15.06 -42.02 36.82
N GLY A 153 -15.73 -43.13 36.48
CA GLY A 153 -16.58 -43.88 37.42
C GLY A 153 -17.89 -43.17 37.77
N PHE A 154 -18.40 -42.29 36.92
CA PHE A 154 -19.64 -41.56 37.15
C PHE A 154 -20.86 -42.49 37.10
N THR A 155 -21.66 -42.44 38.13
CA THR A 155 -22.91 -43.25 38.22
C THR A 155 -24.04 -42.57 37.42
N LYS A 156 -25.09 -43.34 37.14
CA LYS A 156 -26.32 -42.81 36.49
C LYS A 156 -26.97 -41.68 37.31
N GLU A 157 -26.82 -41.69 38.64
CA GLU A 157 -27.31 -40.66 39.53
C GLU A 157 -26.46 -39.42 39.46
N ASP A 158 -25.14 -39.55 39.39
CA ASP A 158 -24.20 -38.45 39.18
C ASP A 158 -24.48 -37.71 37.87
N LEU A 159 -24.71 -38.46 36.80
CA LEU A 159 -25.03 -37.87 35.50
C LEU A 159 -26.36 -37.11 35.46
N LYS A 160 -27.38 -37.60 36.21
CA LYS A 160 -28.63 -36.84 36.40
C LYS A 160 -28.41 -35.57 37.19
N ALA A 161 -27.59 -35.60 38.20
CA ALA A 161 -27.25 -34.46 39.03
C ALA A 161 -26.41 -33.43 38.27
N ILE A 162 -25.42 -33.85 37.47
CA ILE A 162 -24.65 -32.98 36.56
C ILE A 162 -25.58 -32.26 35.55
N ARG A 163 -26.55 -32.96 34.96
CA ARG A 163 -27.56 -32.38 34.07
C ARG A 163 -28.49 -31.37 34.77
N SER A 164 -28.77 -31.57 36.04
CA SER A 164 -29.57 -30.61 36.82
C SER A 164 -28.83 -29.30 37.11
N VAL A 165 -27.50 -29.38 37.33
CA VAL A 165 -26.63 -28.21 37.50
C VAL A 165 -26.54 -27.38 36.21
N MET A 166 -26.56 -28.04 35.05
CA MET A 166 -26.61 -27.34 33.76
C MET A 166 -27.88 -26.48 33.52
N LYS A 167 -29.00 -26.92 34.10
CA LYS A 167 -30.32 -26.24 33.94
C LYS A 167 -30.54 -25.12 34.94
N GLY A 168 -29.75 -25.05 36.00
CA GLY A 168 -29.94 -24.14 37.13
C GLY A 168 -28.90 -23.05 37.28
N GLY A 169 -29.02 -21.97 36.51
CA GLY A 169 -28.52 -20.66 36.90
C GLY A 169 -27.03 -20.37 36.72
N LYS A 170 -26.72 -19.11 36.35
CA LYS A 170 -25.38 -18.53 36.26
C LYS A 170 -24.58 -18.73 37.55
N ALA A 171 -23.46 -19.45 37.48
CA ALA A 171 -22.52 -19.58 38.58
C ALA A 171 -21.71 -18.28 38.73
N LYS A 172 -21.46 -17.85 39.95
CA LYS A 172 -20.44 -16.85 40.21
C LYS A 172 -19.06 -17.42 39.80
N PRO A 173 -18.22 -16.72 39.07
CA PRO A 173 -16.93 -17.24 38.63
C PRO A 173 -16.07 -17.60 39.85
N ALA A 174 -15.58 -18.82 39.88
CA ALA A 174 -14.55 -19.23 40.84
C ALA A 174 -13.21 -18.90 40.24
N ASN A 175 -12.47 -18.02 40.85
CA ASN A 175 -11.16 -17.60 40.40
C ASN A 175 -10.15 -18.74 40.58
N MET A 176 -10.00 -19.59 39.55
CA MET A 176 -9.12 -20.73 39.53
C MET A 176 -7.65 -20.33 39.64
N GLY A 177 -7.28 -19.17 39.06
CA GLY A 177 -5.94 -18.62 39.20
C GLY A 177 -5.55 -18.37 40.68
N GLN A 178 -6.47 -17.86 41.50
CA GLN A 178 -6.22 -17.69 42.93
C GLN A 178 -6.06 -19.02 43.69
N MET A 179 -6.76 -20.08 43.26
CA MET A 179 -6.60 -21.41 43.86
C MET A 179 -5.25 -22.08 43.55
N MET A 180 -4.62 -21.66 42.43
CA MET A 180 -3.34 -22.20 41.94
C MET A 180 -2.16 -21.24 42.10
N GLY A 181 -2.33 -20.08 42.77
CA GLY A 181 -1.30 -19.06 42.92
C GLY A 181 -1.01 -18.27 41.66
N MET A 182 -1.90 -18.34 40.67
CA MET A 182 -1.84 -17.49 39.47
C MET A 182 -2.29 -16.06 39.81
N PRO A 183 -1.74 -15.05 39.15
CA PRO A 183 -2.26 -13.70 39.28
C PRO A 183 -3.75 -13.68 38.84
N PRO A 184 -4.61 -12.90 39.49
CA PRO A 184 -6.02 -12.81 39.09
C PRO A 184 -6.11 -12.33 37.65
N ALA A 185 -7.04 -12.90 36.88
CA ALA A 185 -7.37 -12.35 35.58
C ALA A 185 -7.76 -10.89 35.76
N PRO A 186 -7.31 -9.96 34.91
CA PRO A 186 -7.77 -8.59 34.94
C PRO A 186 -9.29 -8.61 34.89
N GLN A 187 -9.93 -7.94 35.84
CA GLN A 187 -11.39 -7.80 35.83
C GLN A 187 -11.76 -7.11 34.52
N SER A 188 -12.49 -7.81 33.65
CA SER A 188 -12.85 -7.31 32.33
C SER A 188 -13.57 -5.98 32.45
N GLY A 189 -12.95 -4.90 31.95
CA GLY A 189 -13.60 -3.66 31.63
C GLY A 189 -13.27 -2.46 32.50
N GLY A 190 -12.08 -2.35 33.10
CA GLY A 190 -11.59 -1.08 33.61
C GLY A 190 -11.15 -0.17 32.46
N LEU A 191 -11.14 1.14 32.68
CA LEU A 191 -10.67 2.16 31.71
C LEU A 191 -9.31 1.81 31.10
N GLU A 192 -8.43 1.16 31.85
CA GLU A 192 -7.08 0.78 31.44
C GLU A 192 -7.02 -0.30 30.34
N ASP A 193 -8.06 -1.15 30.24
CA ASP A 193 -8.11 -2.20 29.21
C ASP A 193 -8.47 -1.67 27.81
N TYR A 194 -9.11 -0.49 27.76
CA TYR A 194 -9.60 0.14 26.54
C TYR A 194 -8.88 1.43 26.19
N THR A 195 -7.91 1.83 27.02
CA THR A 195 -7.17 3.09 26.80
C THR A 195 -5.68 2.89 27.00
N ARG A 196 -4.91 3.71 26.29
CA ARG A 196 -3.46 3.79 26.40
C ARG A 196 -3.09 5.10 27.10
N ASP A 197 -2.39 5.06 28.21
CA ASP A 197 -1.97 6.28 28.92
C ASP A 197 -0.74 6.92 28.26
N LEU A 198 -0.97 7.93 27.43
CA LEU A 198 0.08 8.68 26.75
C LEU A 198 0.92 9.50 27.72
N THR A 199 0.36 9.98 28.82
CA THR A 199 1.09 10.76 29.82
C THR A 199 2.07 9.89 30.62
N ALA A 200 1.69 8.66 30.93
CA ALA A 200 2.59 7.69 31.55
C ALA A 200 3.76 7.34 30.62
N LEU A 201 3.48 7.06 29.36
CA LEU A 201 4.49 6.80 28.34
C LEU A 201 5.45 8.00 28.14
N ALA A 202 4.91 9.23 28.21
CA ALA A 202 5.73 10.43 28.14
C ALA A 202 6.71 10.53 29.32
N ARG A 203 6.23 10.24 30.56
CA ARG A 203 7.08 10.22 31.76
C ARG A 203 8.17 9.16 31.70
N GLU A 204 7.88 8.03 31.07
CA GLU A 204 8.83 6.94 30.86
C GLU A 204 9.82 7.21 29.71
N GLY A 205 9.68 8.32 28.98
CA GLY A 205 10.51 8.65 27.83
C GLY A 205 10.32 7.73 26.61
N LYS A 206 9.18 7.05 26.53
CA LYS A 206 8.83 6.13 25.45
C LYS A 206 8.11 6.80 24.27
N ILE A 207 7.84 8.09 24.35
CA ILE A 207 7.23 8.87 23.28
C ILE A 207 8.30 9.65 22.54
N GLU A 208 8.25 9.60 21.22
CA GLU A 208 9.12 10.39 20.35
C GLU A 208 8.89 11.91 20.53
N PRO A 209 9.93 12.73 20.41
CA PRO A 209 9.80 14.18 20.56
C PRO A 209 8.93 14.76 19.44
N VAL A 210 7.96 15.59 19.81
CA VAL A 210 7.12 16.30 18.85
C VAL A 210 7.74 17.66 18.55
N ILE A 211 8.06 17.90 17.29
CA ILE A 211 8.83 19.04 16.79
C ILE A 211 7.98 19.89 15.85
N GLY A 212 8.13 21.22 15.94
CA GLY A 212 7.54 22.17 14.97
C GLY A 212 6.02 22.35 15.05
N ARG A 213 5.37 21.94 16.16
CA ARG A 213 3.92 22.01 16.34
C ARG A 213 3.48 22.79 17.60
N ASP A 214 4.32 23.70 18.06
CA ASP A 214 4.09 24.44 19.31
C ASP A 214 2.85 25.31 19.29
N ALA A 215 2.56 25.94 18.14
CA ALA A 215 1.39 26.80 17.96
C ALA A 215 0.08 26.01 18.05
N GLU A 216 0.01 24.86 17.40
CA GLU A 216 -1.17 24.00 17.40
C GLU A 216 -1.39 23.36 18.77
N ILE A 217 -0.34 22.91 19.46
CA ILE A 217 -0.41 22.38 20.83
C ILE A 217 -0.85 23.48 21.79
N ALA A 218 -0.30 24.68 21.73
CA ALA A 218 -0.73 25.82 22.52
C ALA A 218 -2.21 26.17 22.28
N ARG A 219 -2.68 26.07 21.03
CA ARG A 219 -4.09 26.26 20.68
C ARG A 219 -4.98 25.19 21.29
N MET A 220 -4.57 23.92 21.27
CA MET A 220 -5.29 22.82 21.93
C MET A 220 -5.41 23.06 23.45
N ILE A 221 -4.30 23.40 24.10
CA ILE A 221 -4.27 23.73 25.54
C ILE A 221 -5.20 24.89 25.86
N GLN A 222 -5.20 25.92 25.00
CA GLN A 222 -6.11 27.07 25.19
C GLN A 222 -7.57 26.64 25.07
N ILE A 223 -7.92 25.74 24.12
CA ILE A 223 -9.29 25.24 23.95
C ILE A 223 -9.69 24.39 25.16
N LEU A 224 -8.85 23.44 25.58
CA LEU A 224 -9.09 22.56 26.75
C LEU A 224 -9.29 23.33 28.05
N SER A 225 -8.73 24.54 28.17
CA SER A 225 -8.87 25.42 29.33
C SER A 225 -10.15 26.27 29.31
N ARG A 226 -10.98 26.20 28.26
CA ARG A 226 -12.24 26.97 28.18
C ARG A 226 -13.32 26.38 29.08
N LYS A 227 -14.26 27.22 29.49
CA LYS A 227 -15.45 26.78 30.19
C LYS A 227 -16.47 26.08 29.32
N THR A 228 -16.56 26.47 28.04
CA THR A 228 -17.48 25.95 27.04
C THR A 228 -16.70 25.72 25.72
N LYS A 229 -17.12 24.74 24.91
CA LYS A 229 -16.39 24.32 23.68
C LYS A 229 -14.92 23.99 24.02
N ASN A 230 -14.75 23.21 25.05
CA ASN A 230 -13.45 22.82 25.60
C ASN A 230 -12.90 21.54 24.95
N ASN A 231 -13.51 21.05 23.86
CA ASN A 231 -13.08 19.86 23.15
C ASN A 231 -12.50 20.28 21.80
N PRO A 232 -11.16 20.23 21.58
CA PRO A 232 -10.57 20.47 20.28
C PRO A 232 -10.81 19.27 19.35
N VAL A 233 -11.06 19.54 18.07
CA VAL A 233 -11.01 18.55 17.00
C VAL A 233 -9.94 18.95 16.01
N LEU A 234 -8.95 18.10 15.83
CA LEU A 234 -7.83 18.24 14.91
C LEU A 234 -8.30 17.81 13.51
N VAL A 235 -8.33 18.74 12.58
CA VAL A 235 -8.81 18.51 11.23
C VAL A 235 -7.70 18.78 10.23
N GLY A 236 -7.30 17.78 9.48
CA GLY A 236 -6.25 17.89 8.47
C GLY A 236 -6.17 16.61 7.63
N ASP A 237 -5.44 16.66 6.55
CA ASP A 237 -5.27 15.52 5.66
C ASP A 237 -4.55 14.33 6.34
N ALA A 238 -4.60 13.14 5.73
CA ALA A 238 -3.87 11.99 6.24
C ALA A 238 -2.35 12.25 6.18
N GLY A 239 -1.61 11.80 7.19
CA GLY A 239 -0.15 11.91 7.23
C GLY A 239 0.42 13.28 7.66
N VAL A 240 -0.41 14.29 8.02
CA VAL A 240 0.10 15.62 8.45
C VAL A 240 0.53 15.68 9.92
N GLY A 241 0.43 14.57 10.67
CA GLY A 241 0.88 14.48 12.06
C GLY A 241 -0.18 14.82 13.12
N LYS A 242 -1.47 14.56 12.89
CA LYS A 242 -2.55 14.79 13.86
C LYS A 242 -2.36 14.02 15.17
N THR A 243 -2.00 12.76 15.10
CA THR A 243 -1.73 11.90 16.27
C THR A 243 -0.51 12.38 17.06
N ALA A 244 0.51 12.90 16.37
CA ALA A 244 1.69 13.50 17.03
C ALA A 244 1.33 14.68 17.94
N LEU A 245 0.30 15.46 17.60
CA LEU A 245 -0.16 16.57 18.46
C LEU A 245 -0.73 16.08 19.80
N ALA A 246 -1.41 14.93 19.82
CA ALA A 246 -1.87 14.33 21.06
C ALA A 246 -0.69 13.84 21.92
N LEU A 247 0.34 13.27 21.29
CA LEU A 247 1.59 12.89 21.96
C LEU A 247 2.31 14.13 22.53
N GLY A 248 2.38 15.22 21.76
CA GLY A 248 2.96 16.48 22.20
C GLY A 248 2.20 17.11 23.37
N LEU A 249 0.86 17.03 23.38
CA LEU A 249 0.05 17.44 24.52
C LEU A 249 0.39 16.60 25.76
N ALA A 250 0.50 15.29 25.62
CA ALA A 250 0.86 14.38 26.71
C ALA A 250 2.26 14.69 27.27
N GLN A 251 3.23 15.01 26.42
CA GLN A 251 4.58 15.44 26.82
C GLN A 251 4.55 16.73 27.63
N ARG A 252 3.79 17.76 27.19
CA ARG A 252 3.66 19.02 27.94
C ARG A 252 2.95 18.86 29.29
N VAL A 253 1.92 18.01 29.34
CA VAL A 253 1.25 17.66 30.58
C VAL A 253 2.22 16.92 31.52
N ALA A 254 3.00 15.96 31.02
CA ALA A 254 3.97 15.23 31.82
C ALA A 254 5.12 16.10 32.35
N ALA A 255 5.55 17.10 31.55
CA ALA A 255 6.57 18.08 31.93
C ALA A 255 6.03 19.20 32.85
N GLY A 256 4.69 19.31 33.03
CA GLY A 256 4.07 20.40 33.78
C GLY A 256 4.00 21.74 33.04
N ASP A 257 4.28 21.74 31.72
CA ASP A 257 4.24 22.94 30.87
C ASP A 257 2.81 23.19 30.34
N VAL A 258 1.86 23.23 31.24
CA VAL A 258 0.45 23.49 30.99
C VAL A 258 -0.18 24.31 32.13
N PRO A 259 -1.30 25.02 31.91
CA PRO A 259 -2.03 25.71 32.96
C PRO A 259 -2.39 24.79 34.15
N VAL A 260 -2.47 25.38 35.35
CA VAL A 260 -2.78 24.64 36.59
C VAL A 260 -4.02 23.76 36.49
N SER A 261 -5.02 24.16 35.67
CA SER A 261 -6.24 23.39 35.40
C SER A 261 -6.02 22.08 34.66
N LEU A 262 -4.89 21.93 33.98
CA LEU A 262 -4.52 20.75 33.18
C LEU A 262 -3.31 19.99 33.78
N ALA A 263 -2.60 20.57 34.76
CA ALA A 263 -1.35 20.01 35.30
C ALA A 263 -1.50 18.63 35.97
N LYS A 264 -2.70 18.28 36.43
CA LYS A 264 -2.99 16.97 37.05
C LYS A 264 -3.70 16.01 36.12
N MET A 265 -3.94 16.41 34.87
CA MET A 265 -4.66 15.59 33.90
C MET A 265 -3.78 14.49 33.34
N ARG A 266 -4.44 13.39 32.91
CA ARG A 266 -3.84 12.30 32.13
C ARG A 266 -4.43 12.31 30.72
N VAL A 267 -3.61 12.15 29.70
CA VAL A 267 -4.07 12.01 28.33
C VAL A 267 -4.17 10.53 28.03
N LEU A 268 -5.38 10.03 27.84
CA LEU A 268 -5.68 8.64 27.52
C LEU A 268 -6.13 8.52 26.06
N GLU A 269 -5.49 7.68 25.29
CA GLU A 269 -5.90 7.35 23.92
C GLU A 269 -6.90 6.20 23.95
N LEU A 270 -8.07 6.38 23.34
CA LEU A 270 -9.10 5.34 23.25
C LEU A 270 -8.77 4.33 22.16
N ASP A 271 -8.62 3.07 22.53
CA ASP A 271 -8.47 1.96 21.61
C ASP A 271 -9.85 1.41 21.17
N LEU A 272 -10.34 1.94 20.06
CA LEU A 272 -11.64 1.56 19.51
C LEU A 272 -11.70 0.09 19.11
N MET A 273 -10.60 -0.49 18.66
CA MET A 273 -10.56 -1.89 18.25
C MET A 273 -10.77 -2.80 19.47
N ASN A 274 -10.16 -2.48 20.59
CA ASN A 274 -10.36 -3.21 21.85
C ASN A 274 -11.79 -3.03 22.42
N VAL A 275 -12.38 -1.85 22.25
CA VAL A 275 -13.78 -1.61 22.66
C VAL A 275 -14.75 -2.47 21.86
N ILE A 276 -14.51 -2.64 20.56
CA ILE A 276 -15.35 -3.44 19.64
C ILE A 276 -15.04 -4.93 19.77
N ALA A 277 -13.81 -5.30 20.06
CA ALA A 277 -13.37 -6.70 20.11
C ALA A 277 -14.24 -7.55 21.07
N GLY A 278 -14.82 -8.61 20.54
CA GLY A 278 -15.69 -9.53 21.31
C GLY A 278 -17.10 -9.03 21.62
N THR A 279 -17.52 -7.86 21.11
CA THR A 279 -18.92 -7.43 21.16
C THR A 279 -19.70 -8.18 20.08
N ARG A 280 -20.79 -8.82 20.46
CA ARG A 280 -21.67 -9.57 19.52
C ARG A 280 -22.94 -8.81 19.18
N PHE A 281 -23.34 -7.91 20.05
CA PHE A 281 -24.55 -7.11 19.92
C PHE A 281 -24.23 -5.64 20.15
N ARG A 282 -24.99 -4.78 19.52
CA ARG A 282 -24.90 -3.31 19.68
C ARG A 282 -24.92 -2.88 21.16
N GLY A 283 -25.73 -3.55 21.99
CA GLY A 283 -25.82 -3.27 23.41
C GLY A 283 -24.53 -3.50 24.21
N ASP A 284 -23.74 -4.50 23.82
CA ASP A 284 -22.48 -4.81 24.50
C ASP A 284 -21.46 -3.67 24.30
N PHE A 285 -21.41 -3.10 23.08
CA PHE A 285 -20.58 -1.93 22.78
C PHE A 285 -21.07 -0.67 23.51
N GLU A 286 -22.39 -0.43 23.50
CA GLU A 286 -22.99 0.71 24.18
C GLU A 286 -22.74 0.64 25.70
N GLU A 287 -22.83 -0.55 26.31
CA GLU A 287 -22.54 -0.76 27.73
C GLU A 287 -21.05 -0.48 28.04
N ARG A 288 -20.12 -0.97 27.21
CA ARG A 288 -18.68 -0.69 27.40
C ARG A 288 -18.36 0.79 27.31
N MET A 289 -18.86 1.46 26.26
CA MET A 289 -18.63 2.90 26.08
C MET A 289 -19.20 3.72 27.25
N ASN A 290 -20.41 3.35 27.75
CA ASN A 290 -20.97 4.00 28.92
C ASN A 290 -20.13 3.80 30.19
N ASN A 291 -19.59 2.59 30.40
CA ASN A 291 -18.69 2.32 31.52
C ASN A 291 -17.40 3.14 31.43
N ILE A 292 -16.76 3.19 30.23
CA ILE A 292 -15.57 4.02 30.00
C ILE A 292 -15.86 5.50 30.31
N ILE A 293 -16.99 6.02 29.85
CA ILE A 293 -17.37 7.43 30.10
C ILE A 293 -17.61 7.68 31.57
N ASN A 294 -18.31 6.78 32.28
CA ASN A 294 -18.56 6.89 33.72
C ASN A 294 -17.25 6.86 34.52
N ASP A 295 -16.33 5.95 34.17
CA ASP A 295 -15.03 5.84 34.83
C ASP A 295 -14.22 7.15 34.63
N ILE A 296 -14.27 7.77 33.42
CA ILE A 296 -13.63 9.07 33.13
C ILE A 296 -14.30 10.21 33.91
N GLU A 297 -15.64 10.22 34.01
CA GLU A 297 -16.36 11.24 34.75
C GLU A 297 -16.09 11.14 36.28
N GLU A 298 -15.94 9.92 36.82
CA GLU A 298 -15.60 9.68 38.23
C GLU A 298 -14.14 10.07 38.53
N ASP A 299 -13.17 9.76 37.63
CA ASP A 299 -11.78 10.21 37.80
C ASP A 299 -11.65 11.73 37.69
N GLY A 300 -12.37 12.37 36.78
CA GLY A 300 -12.38 13.81 36.57
C GLY A 300 -11.04 14.44 36.14
N GLN A 301 -9.96 13.67 36.02
CA GLN A 301 -8.60 14.09 35.63
C GLN A 301 -8.12 13.51 34.33
N VAL A 302 -9.03 13.18 33.41
CA VAL A 302 -8.75 12.55 32.14
C VAL A 302 -9.03 13.51 30.98
N ILE A 303 -8.13 13.52 30.00
CA ILE A 303 -8.34 14.04 28.64
C ILE A 303 -8.37 12.83 27.71
N LEU A 304 -9.51 12.56 27.11
CA LEU A 304 -9.70 11.43 26.20
C LEU A 304 -9.29 11.83 24.79
N PHE A 305 -8.27 11.19 24.25
CA PHE A 305 -7.90 11.32 22.84
C PHE A 305 -8.59 10.24 22.01
N ILE A 306 -9.24 10.64 20.93
CA ILE A 306 -9.95 9.75 20.01
C ILE A 306 -9.39 10.01 18.61
N ASP A 307 -8.58 9.09 18.11
CA ASP A 307 -8.17 9.13 16.72
C ASP A 307 -9.32 8.63 15.81
N GLU A 308 -9.35 9.10 14.58
CA GLU A 308 -10.44 8.82 13.63
C GLU A 308 -11.84 9.02 14.24
N LEU A 309 -12.05 10.18 14.90
CA LEU A 309 -13.29 10.50 15.60
C LEU A 309 -14.57 10.22 14.78
N HIS A 310 -14.47 10.29 13.47
CA HIS A 310 -15.59 10.02 12.54
C HIS A 310 -16.08 8.57 12.60
N THR A 311 -15.25 7.61 12.99
CA THR A 311 -15.63 6.19 13.12
C THR A 311 -16.66 5.97 14.22
N ILE A 312 -16.60 6.79 15.28
CA ILE A 312 -17.54 6.76 16.39
C ILE A 312 -18.83 7.53 16.07
N MET A 313 -18.73 8.53 15.18
CA MET A 313 -19.83 9.47 14.91
C MET A 313 -20.88 8.96 13.92
N GLY A 314 -20.80 7.70 13.50
CA GLY A 314 -21.82 6.95 12.79
C GLY A 314 -22.15 7.43 11.37
N SER A 315 -22.01 6.55 10.39
CA SER A 315 -22.59 6.71 9.07
C SER A 315 -24.01 6.11 9.02
N GLY A 316 -25.01 6.89 9.39
CA GLY A 316 -26.42 6.47 9.47
C GLY A 316 -27.11 6.22 8.10
N SER A 317 -26.48 5.55 7.12
CA SER A 317 -27.10 5.31 5.82
C SER A 317 -26.71 3.99 5.12
N GLY A 318 -26.40 2.94 5.86
CA GLY A 318 -26.18 1.61 5.29
C GLY A 318 -26.78 0.51 6.15
N ILE A 319 -27.18 -0.60 5.54
CA ILE A 319 -27.80 -1.77 6.18
C ILE A 319 -26.87 -2.40 7.26
N ASP A 320 -25.57 -2.01 7.29
CA ASP A 320 -24.54 -2.45 8.24
C ASP A 320 -24.07 -1.36 9.22
N SER A 321 -24.82 -0.28 9.44
CA SER A 321 -24.45 0.82 10.35
C SER A 321 -24.59 0.41 11.83
N THR A 322 -23.59 -0.29 12.35
CA THR A 322 -23.65 -0.94 13.67
C THR A 322 -23.20 -0.06 14.84
N LEU A 323 -22.58 1.10 14.63
CA LEU A 323 -21.91 1.84 15.70
C LEU A 323 -22.28 3.33 15.68
N ASP A 324 -23.35 3.72 16.39
CA ASP A 324 -23.66 5.12 16.66
C ASP A 324 -23.33 5.49 18.12
N ALA A 325 -22.03 5.51 18.43
CA ALA A 325 -21.53 5.95 19.73
C ALA A 325 -21.66 7.46 19.95
N ALA A 326 -21.98 8.22 18.91
CA ALA A 326 -22.24 9.66 19.02
C ALA A 326 -23.34 9.96 20.04
N ASN A 327 -24.39 9.16 20.08
CA ASN A 327 -25.49 9.35 21.01
C ASN A 327 -25.12 9.11 22.47
N ILE A 328 -24.07 8.30 22.72
CA ILE A 328 -23.54 8.04 24.05
C ILE A 328 -22.62 9.18 24.51
N LEU A 329 -21.78 9.70 23.61
CA LEU A 329 -20.85 10.79 23.90
C LEU A 329 -21.56 12.15 24.03
N LYS A 330 -22.61 12.42 23.27
CA LYS A 330 -23.33 13.72 23.26
C LYS A 330 -23.76 14.21 24.66
N PRO A 331 -24.35 13.39 25.55
CA PRO A 331 -24.70 13.83 26.89
C PRO A 331 -23.49 14.25 27.76
N ALA A 332 -22.42 13.47 27.75
CA ALA A 332 -21.20 13.74 28.52
C ALA A 332 -20.49 15.02 28.00
N LEU A 333 -20.39 15.18 26.70
CA LEU A 333 -19.88 16.40 26.06
C LEU A 333 -20.78 17.61 26.34
N ALA A 334 -22.10 17.39 26.49
CA ALA A 334 -23.05 18.44 26.76
C ALA A 334 -22.92 18.98 28.22
N ARG A 335 -22.69 18.09 29.18
CA ARG A 335 -22.44 18.44 30.57
C ARG A 335 -21.09 19.15 30.78
N GLY A 336 -20.14 18.95 29.86
CA GLY A 336 -18.77 19.48 29.98
C GLY A 336 -17.91 18.68 30.98
N THR A 337 -18.37 17.53 31.43
CA THR A 337 -17.67 16.61 32.33
C THR A 337 -16.57 15.84 31.62
N LEU A 338 -16.78 15.56 30.33
CA LEU A 338 -15.78 14.88 29.47
C LEU A 338 -14.96 15.91 28.71
N ARG A 339 -13.63 15.82 28.80
CA ARG A 339 -12.68 16.57 27.95
C ARG A 339 -12.14 15.63 26.90
N THR A 340 -12.37 15.98 25.63
CA THR A 340 -12.01 15.13 24.50
C THR A 340 -11.20 15.91 23.49
N VAL A 341 -10.15 15.27 22.97
CA VAL A 341 -9.40 15.70 21.79
C VAL A 341 -9.72 14.70 20.68
N GLY A 342 -10.35 15.14 19.61
CA GLY A 342 -10.61 14.28 18.45
C GLY A 342 -9.66 14.57 17.30
N ALA A 343 -9.32 13.57 16.48
CA ALA A 343 -8.63 13.76 15.22
C ALA A 343 -9.46 13.19 14.06
N THR A 344 -9.47 13.86 12.92
CA THR A 344 -10.20 13.41 11.71
C THR A 344 -9.67 14.10 10.46
N THR A 345 -10.08 13.62 9.28
CA THR A 345 -9.78 14.30 8.02
C THR A 345 -10.78 15.44 7.74
N GLN A 346 -10.43 16.37 6.84
CA GLN A 346 -11.31 17.46 6.43
C GLN A 346 -12.62 16.93 5.81
N THR A 347 -12.52 15.89 4.98
CA THR A 347 -13.66 15.27 4.31
C THR A 347 -14.63 14.62 5.31
N GLU A 348 -14.09 13.86 6.26
CA GLU A 348 -14.88 13.17 7.27
C GLU A 348 -15.49 14.14 8.29
N TYR A 349 -14.76 15.22 8.64
CA TYR A 349 -15.28 16.30 9.47
C TYR A 349 -16.55 16.91 8.85
N GLN A 350 -16.51 17.24 7.56
CA GLN A 350 -17.65 17.81 6.84
C GLN A 350 -18.82 16.83 6.72
N LYS A 351 -18.55 15.55 6.51
CA LYS A 351 -19.60 14.53 6.37
C LYS A 351 -20.31 14.22 7.68
N HIS A 352 -19.59 14.07 8.78
CA HIS A 352 -20.08 13.48 10.01
C HIS A 352 -20.22 14.46 11.18
N ILE A 353 -19.36 15.48 11.30
CA ILE A 353 -19.35 16.39 12.44
C ILE A 353 -20.04 17.71 12.12
N GLU A 354 -19.70 18.32 10.98
CA GLU A 354 -20.21 19.65 10.61
C GLU A 354 -21.74 19.69 10.39
N LYS A 355 -22.31 18.54 9.99
CA LYS A 355 -23.77 18.39 9.81
C LYS A 355 -24.53 18.27 11.13
N ASP A 356 -23.87 17.90 12.22
CA ASP A 356 -24.50 17.76 13.52
C ASP A 356 -24.30 19.04 14.36
N ALA A 357 -25.36 19.85 14.45
CA ALA A 357 -25.33 21.10 15.18
C ALA A 357 -25.02 20.95 16.67
N ALA A 358 -25.30 19.79 17.30
CA ALA A 358 -24.97 19.52 18.69
C ALA A 358 -23.46 19.33 18.88
N LEU A 359 -22.80 18.63 17.97
CA LEU A 359 -21.35 18.39 17.98
C LEU A 359 -20.58 19.68 17.66
N VAL A 360 -20.98 20.42 16.63
CA VAL A 360 -20.34 21.71 16.26
C VAL A 360 -20.35 22.72 17.41
N ARG A 361 -21.38 22.69 18.25
CA ARG A 361 -21.44 23.57 19.44
C ARG A 361 -20.51 23.13 20.57
N ARG A 362 -19.99 21.91 20.54
CA ARG A 362 -19.16 21.32 21.60
C ARG A 362 -17.70 21.19 21.21
N PHE A 363 -17.44 20.94 19.96
CA PHE A 363 -16.08 20.85 19.42
C PHE A 363 -15.59 22.21 18.88
N ALA A 364 -14.31 22.47 19.10
CA ALA A 364 -13.63 23.61 18.50
C ALA A 364 -12.64 23.09 17.45
N LYS A 365 -12.85 23.44 16.18
CA LYS A 365 -11.99 23.03 15.07
C LYS A 365 -10.59 23.65 15.21
N VAL A 366 -9.57 22.82 15.07
CA VAL A 366 -8.17 23.19 14.90
C VAL A 366 -7.71 22.60 13.57
N THR A 367 -7.45 23.47 12.60
CA THR A 367 -6.98 23.03 11.29
C THR A 367 -5.48 22.74 11.37
N ILE A 368 -5.08 21.57 10.87
CA ILE A 368 -3.69 21.13 10.81
C ILE A 368 -3.30 21.07 9.34
N GLU A 369 -2.39 21.96 8.98
CA GLU A 369 -1.87 22.04 7.63
C GLU A 369 -0.64 21.14 7.47
N GLU A 370 -0.34 20.77 6.24
CA GLU A 370 0.89 20.07 5.91
C GLU A 370 2.09 20.95 6.28
N PRO A 371 3.11 20.42 6.99
CA PRO A 371 4.28 21.19 7.37
C PRO A 371 5.09 21.61 6.14
N THR A 372 5.85 22.68 6.27
CA THR A 372 6.79 23.12 5.23
C THR A 372 7.92 22.10 5.05
N VAL A 373 8.69 22.23 3.99
CA VAL A 373 9.87 21.37 3.75
C VAL A 373 10.88 21.56 4.89
N GLU A 374 11.10 22.79 5.31
CA GLU A 374 12.01 23.13 6.41
C GLU A 374 11.57 22.53 7.74
N ASP A 375 10.28 22.65 8.08
CA ASP A 375 9.73 22.05 9.29
C ASP A 375 9.81 20.52 9.25
N SER A 376 9.56 19.93 8.08
CA SER A 376 9.65 18.48 7.89
C SER A 376 11.10 17.96 8.03
N ILE A 377 12.09 18.70 7.55
CA ILE A 377 13.51 18.40 7.77
C ILE A 377 13.83 18.44 9.27
N ALA A 378 13.33 19.44 9.98
CA ALA A 378 13.53 19.54 11.42
C ALA A 378 12.87 18.37 12.17
N ILE A 379 11.65 17.97 11.77
CA ILE A 379 10.95 16.81 12.33
C ILE A 379 11.75 15.53 12.11
N LEU A 380 12.16 15.23 10.87
CA LEU A 380 12.91 14.02 10.57
C LEU A 380 14.29 14.02 11.25
N THR A 381 14.95 15.17 11.35
CA THR A 381 16.22 15.31 12.08
C THR A 381 16.04 14.95 13.55
N GLY A 382 14.92 15.33 14.16
CA GLY A 382 14.62 14.96 15.55
C GLY A 382 14.27 13.50 15.74
N LEU A 383 13.64 12.86 14.75
CA LEU A 383 13.29 11.44 14.76
C LEU A 383 14.45 10.53 14.35
N LYS A 384 15.47 11.08 13.69
CA LYS A 384 16.63 10.38 13.16
C LYS A 384 17.24 9.38 14.15
N GLY A 385 17.47 9.79 15.40
CA GLY A 385 18.08 8.94 16.42
C GLY A 385 17.26 7.69 16.77
N THR A 386 15.95 7.73 16.60
CA THR A 386 15.05 6.58 16.81
C THR A 386 15.22 5.56 15.68
N PHE A 387 15.22 6.03 14.42
CA PHE A 387 15.45 5.17 13.26
C PHE A 387 16.86 4.57 13.25
N GLU A 388 17.88 5.36 13.60
CA GLU A 388 19.27 4.89 13.73
C GLU A 388 19.40 3.74 14.72
N LYS A 389 18.74 3.85 15.88
CA LYS A 389 18.74 2.78 16.91
C LYS A 389 17.98 1.53 16.44
N TYR A 390 16.83 1.72 15.79
CA TYR A 390 15.99 0.62 15.34
C TYR A 390 16.65 -0.20 14.22
N HIS A 391 17.13 0.50 13.17
CA HIS A 391 17.75 -0.14 12.01
C HIS A 391 19.24 -0.44 12.19
N ARG A 392 19.86 0.08 13.26
CA ARG A 392 21.31 -0.03 13.51
C ARG A 392 22.15 0.52 12.36
N VAL A 393 21.73 1.65 11.81
CA VAL A 393 22.41 2.38 10.72
C VAL A 393 22.61 3.83 11.13
N ARG A 394 23.59 4.51 10.57
CA ARG A 394 23.71 5.96 10.67
C ARG A 394 22.95 6.59 9.51
N ILE A 395 22.24 7.67 9.75
CA ILE A 395 21.51 8.41 8.70
C ILE A 395 22.23 9.72 8.42
N GLY A 396 22.68 9.95 7.20
CA GLY A 396 23.30 11.22 6.79
C GLY A 396 22.31 12.38 6.81
N GLN A 397 22.79 13.60 7.11
CA GLN A 397 21.90 14.77 7.05
C GLN A 397 21.41 15.04 5.62
N ALA A 398 22.26 14.81 4.62
CA ALA A 398 21.88 14.89 3.22
C ALA A 398 20.78 13.89 2.84
N ALA A 399 20.78 12.70 3.42
CA ALA A 399 19.73 11.70 3.24
C ALA A 399 18.37 12.19 3.77
N VAL A 400 18.35 12.87 4.92
CA VAL A 400 17.15 13.46 5.51
C VAL A 400 16.59 14.57 4.59
N GLU A 401 17.43 15.49 4.16
CA GLU A 401 17.04 16.60 3.27
C GLU A 401 16.53 16.08 1.92
N THR A 402 17.21 15.08 1.38
CA THR A 402 16.79 14.40 0.15
C THR A 402 15.45 13.69 0.35
N ALA A 403 15.28 12.94 1.44
CA ALA A 403 14.03 12.26 1.73
C ALA A 403 12.83 13.24 1.76
N VAL A 404 12.95 14.36 2.44
CA VAL A 404 11.87 15.36 2.53
C VAL A 404 11.61 16.05 1.19
N THR A 405 12.68 16.54 0.54
CA THR A 405 12.54 17.31 -0.70
C THR A 405 11.96 16.48 -1.82
N TYR A 406 12.42 15.24 -1.94
CA TYR A 406 12.00 14.36 -3.02
C TYR A 406 10.68 13.65 -2.71
N ALA A 407 10.38 13.33 -1.44
CA ALA A 407 9.05 12.86 -1.07
C ALA A 407 7.97 13.91 -1.42
N LYS A 408 8.20 15.18 -1.08
CA LYS A 408 7.29 16.28 -1.44
C LYS A 408 7.07 16.39 -2.94
N ARG A 409 8.11 16.18 -3.73
CA ARG A 409 8.09 16.34 -5.19
C ARG A 409 7.48 15.12 -5.90
N TYR A 410 7.77 13.91 -5.43
CA TYR A 410 7.51 12.68 -6.17
C TYR A 410 6.47 11.75 -5.52
N LEU A 411 6.24 11.84 -4.20
CA LEU A 411 5.23 11.06 -3.49
C LEU A 411 3.96 11.88 -3.22
N THR A 412 3.40 12.46 -4.29
CA THR A 412 2.25 13.39 -4.20
C THR A 412 0.96 12.78 -3.68
N SER A 413 0.89 11.44 -3.56
CA SER A 413 -0.26 10.73 -2.98
C SER A 413 -0.32 10.77 -1.46
N LYS A 414 0.80 11.12 -0.78
CA LYS A 414 0.94 11.23 0.67
C LYS A 414 1.47 12.62 1.04
N ASN A 415 1.09 13.12 2.20
CA ASN A 415 1.55 14.41 2.69
C ASN A 415 2.81 14.28 3.55
N LEU A 416 3.56 15.37 3.67
CA LEU A 416 4.62 15.50 4.66
C LEU A 416 4.02 15.60 6.07
N PRO A 417 4.71 15.13 7.12
CA PRO A 417 6.03 14.46 7.08
C PRO A 417 5.96 12.96 6.80
N ASP A 418 4.78 12.34 6.79
CA ASP A 418 4.55 10.90 6.71
C ASP A 418 5.24 10.26 5.49
N SER A 419 5.09 10.89 4.29
CA SER A 419 5.73 10.41 3.06
C SER A 419 7.26 10.37 3.15
N ALA A 420 7.86 11.32 3.84
CA ALA A 420 9.31 11.38 4.00
C ALA A 420 9.80 10.44 5.10
N ILE A 421 9.01 10.24 6.15
CA ILE A 421 9.25 9.24 7.20
C ILE A 421 9.27 7.84 6.61
N ASP A 422 8.22 7.47 5.86
CA ASP A 422 8.13 6.18 5.18
C ASP A 422 9.34 5.94 4.25
N LEU A 423 9.72 6.96 3.47
CA LEU A 423 10.85 6.86 2.55
C LEU A 423 12.18 6.62 3.28
N LEU A 424 12.41 7.33 4.38
CA LEU A 424 13.64 7.21 5.16
C LEU A 424 13.69 5.88 5.92
N ASP A 425 12.56 5.41 6.44
CA ASP A 425 12.42 4.13 7.12
C ASP A 425 12.72 2.97 6.16
N GLU A 426 12.12 2.98 4.97
CA GLU A 426 12.36 1.95 3.94
C GLU A 426 13.79 1.99 3.38
N ALA A 427 14.39 3.18 3.22
CA ALA A 427 15.80 3.29 2.83
C ALA A 427 16.72 2.70 3.90
N SER A 428 16.44 3.00 5.17
CA SER A 428 17.20 2.47 6.31
C SER A 428 17.10 0.94 6.41
N ALA A 429 15.90 0.39 6.22
CA ALA A 429 15.68 -1.06 6.17
C ALA A 429 16.44 -1.72 4.99
N THR A 430 16.46 -1.06 3.83
CA THR A 430 17.17 -1.56 2.64
C THR A 430 18.68 -1.64 2.88
N VAL A 431 19.26 -0.59 3.48
CA VAL A 431 20.69 -0.55 3.83
C VAL A 431 21.01 -1.63 4.86
N GLN A 432 20.20 -1.80 5.90
CA GLN A 432 20.36 -2.86 6.89
C GLN A 432 20.35 -4.27 6.25
N ASN A 433 19.45 -4.52 5.30
CA ASN A 433 19.32 -5.83 4.65
C ASN A 433 20.48 -6.15 3.68
N ARG A 434 21.09 -5.14 3.05
CA ARG A 434 22.29 -5.36 2.21
C ARG A 434 23.42 -6.04 2.97
N VAL A 435 23.55 -5.76 4.25
CA VAL A 435 24.66 -6.31 5.08
C VAL A 435 24.30 -7.64 5.70
N LYS A 436 23.02 -7.88 6.02
CA LYS A 436 22.60 -9.22 6.46
C LYS A 436 22.90 -10.26 5.38
N GLY A 437 22.68 -9.96 4.10
CA GLY A 437 23.03 -10.85 3.00
C GLY A 437 24.53 -11.13 2.89
N GLN A 438 25.40 -10.15 3.15
CA GLN A 438 26.86 -10.35 3.14
C GLN A 438 27.38 -11.03 4.41
N ALA A 439 26.77 -10.78 5.56
CA ALA A 439 27.14 -11.41 6.84
C ALA A 439 26.64 -12.87 6.91
N GLU A 440 25.51 -13.20 6.30
CA GLU A 440 25.03 -14.57 6.18
C GLU A 440 25.93 -15.43 5.26
N GLU A 441 26.45 -14.89 4.17
CA GLU A 441 27.40 -15.62 3.32
C GLU A 441 28.72 -15.93 4.00
N THR A 442 29.22 -15.05 4.87
CA THR A 442 30.53 -15.25 5.57
C THR A 442 30.38 -15.94 6.91
N GLY A 443 29.28 -15.72 7.65
CA GLY A 443 29.04 -16.29 8.98
C GLY A 443 28.50 -17.73 8.93
N LEU A 444 27.55 -18.00 8.02
CA LEU A 444 26.98 -19.34 7.82
C LEU A 444 28.02 -20.35 7.35
N THR A 445 28.93 -19.98 6.47
CA THR A 445 29.99 -20.90 5.98
C THR A 445 30.94 -21.36 7.09
N SER A 446 31.22 -20.56 8.11
CA SER A 446 32.04 -20.96 9.25
C SER A 446 31.27 -21.77 10.29
N ILE A 447 30.00 -21.48 10.49
CA ILE A 447 29.08 -22.22 11.37
C ILE A 447 28.72 -23.58 10.75
N ASP A 448 28.38 -23.61 9.45
CA ASP A 448 28.10 -24.85 8.73
C ASP A 448 29.28 -25.78 8.68
N LYS A 449 30.52 -25.24 8.53
CA LYS A 449 31.73 -26.02 8.57
C LYS A 449 32.02 -26.57 9.95
N ALA A 450 31.72 -25.83 11.03
CA ALA A 450 31.86 -26.28 12.41
C ALA A 450 30.77 -27.28 12.82
N LEU A 451 29.54 -27.16 12.23
CA LEU A 451 28.46 -28.14 12.39
C LEU A 451 28.76 -29.45 11.67
N MET A 452 29.27 -29.38 10.42
CA MET A 452 29.72 -30.58 9.69
C MET A 452 30.83 -31.32 10.40
N ASP A 453 31.77 -30.60 11.07
CA ASP A 453 32.84 -31.18 11.87
C ASP A 453 32.40 -31.69 13.24
N LYS A 454 31.11 -31.65 13.59
CA LYS A 454 30.53 -32.03 14.90
C LYS A 454 31.21 -31.37 16.12
N LYS A 455 31.73 -30.17 15.95
CA LYS A 455 32.40 -29.42 17.04
C LYS A 455 31.45 -28.48 17.75
N TYR A 456 30.45 -29.00 18.45
CA TYR A 456 29.42 -28.22 19.14
C TYR A 456 29.96 -27.14 20.09
N LYS A 457 31.09 -27.37 20.76
CA LYS A 457 31.74 -26.34 21.61
C LYS A 457 32.29 -25.17 20.80
N THR A 458 32.68 -25.37 19.55
CA THR A 458 33.18 -24.33 18.65
C THR A 458 32.03 -23.51 18.06
N VAL A 459 30.93 -24.16 17.73
CA VAL A 459 29.70 -23.51 17.26
C VAL A 459 29.14 -22.61 18.35
N SER A 460 29.05 -23.07 19.58
CA SER A 460 28.58 -22.27 20.72
C SER A 460 29.47 -21.06 20.98
N LYS A 461 30.82 -21.21 20.90
CA LYS A 461 31.75 -20.09 21.02
C LYS A 461 31.67 -19.09 19.87
N LEU A 462 31.46 -19.56 18.63
CA LEU A 462 31.24 -18.69 17.45
C LEU A 462 29.93 -17.92 17.54
N LEU A 463 28.85 -18.57 17.98
CA LEU A 463 27.55 -17.92 18.20
C LEU A 463 27.60 -16.86 19.32
N ILE A 464 28.30 -17.16 20.42
CA ILE A 464 28.52 -16.20 21.52
C ILE A 464 29.36 -15.02 21.02
N LYS A 465 30.42 -15.28 20.27
CA LYS A 465 31.29 -14.24 19.73
C LYS A 465 30.58 -13.36 18.70
N THR A 466 29.77 -13.94 17.78
CA THR A 466 28.94 -13.15 16.85
C THR A 466 27.88 -12.34 17.56
N LYS A 467 27.38 -12.81 18.70
CA LYS A 467 26.44 -12.07 19.54
C LYS A 467 27.14 -10.93 20.31
N GLU A 468 28.29 -11.19 20.87
CA GLU A 468 29.14 -10.19 21.56
C GLU A 468 29.70 -9.13 20.59
N ASP A 469 30.10 -9.51 19.37
CA ASP A 469 30.54 -8.60 18.32
C ASP A 469 29.35 -7.74 17.79
N ALA A 470 28.13 -8.28 17.75
CA ALA A 470 26.92 -7.54 17.42
C ALA A 470 26.47 -6.59 18.54
N GLU A 471 26.70 -6.95 19.82
CA GLU A 471 26.38 -6.10 20.98
C GLU A 471 27.46 -5.04 21.25
N ALA A 472 28.71 -5.29 20.91
CA ALA A 472 29.86 -4.38 21.12
C ALA A 472 29.96 -3.27 20.05
N SER A 473 29.34 -3.43 18.88
CA SER A 473 29.33 -2.42 17.82
C SER A 473 28.21 -1.40 18.01
N GLN A 474 28.32 -0.51 18.98
CA GLN A 474 27.61 0.77 19.01
C GLN A 474 28.10 1.77 17.94
N ASN A 475 29.11 1.42 17.16
CA ASN A 475 29.46 2.12 15.93
C ASN A 475 28.71 1.48 14.78
N TYR A 476 27.65 2.13 14.34
CA TYR A 476 26.97 1.79 13.10
C TYR A 476 27.93 2.08 11.92
N ASP A 477 28.56 1.03 11.38
CA ASP A 477 29.47 1.15 10.23
C ASP A 477 28.73 1.45 8.92
N LEU A 478 27.41 1.42 8.96
CA LEU A 478 26.51 1.62 7.83
C LEU A 478 25.90 2.99 7.88
N GLU A 479 26.02 3.73 6.79
CA GLU A 479 25.40 5.02 6.62
C GLU A 479 24.37 4.97 5.48
N VAL A 480 23.18 5.47 5.75
CA VAL A 480 22.15 5.72 4.75
C VAL A 480 22.54 7.00 4.02
N THR A 481 22.84 6.85 2.75
CA THR A 481 23.29 7.95 1.88
C THR A 481 22.12 8.56 1.10
N GLU A 482 22.38 9.69 0.45
CA GLU A 482 21.45 10.28 -0.52
C GLU A 482 21.10 9.28 -1.64
N GLU A 483 22.08 8.51 -2.13
CA GLU A 483 21.87 7.53 -3.21
C GLU A 483 20.92 6.40 -2.78
N ASP A 484 21.00 5.94 -1.54
CA ASP A 484 20.10 4.91 -1.01
C ASP A 484 18.65 5.40 -0.92
N VAL A 485 18.46 6.66 -0.53
CA VAL A 485 17.14 7.30 -0.53
C VAL A 485 16.59 7.43 -1.95
N LEU A 486 17.41 7.85 -2.90
CA LEU A 486 17.01 7.99 -4.31
C LEU A 486 16.68 6.64 -4.95
N GLU A 487 17.45 5.58 -4.65
CA GLU A 487 17.18 4.22 -5.12
C GLU A 487 15.85 3.70 -4.56
N THR A 488 15.61 3.93 -3.26
CA THR A 488 14.36 3.55 -2.61
C THR A 488 13.18 4.32 -3.20
N LEU A 489 13.33 5.62 -3.40
CA LEU A 489 12.32 6.45 -4.04
C LEU A 489 12.03 5.99 -5.48
N SER A 490 13.06 5.64 -6.24
CA SER A 490 12.90 5.08 -7.59
C SER A 490 12.04 3.82 -7.60
N ARG A 491 12.27 2.94 -6.64
CA ARG A 491 11.50 1.69 -6.49
C ARG A 491 10.04 1.97 -6.12
N LEU A 492 9.80 2.92 -5.20
CA LEU A 492 8.46 3.30 -4.76
C LEU A 492 7.66 4.07 -5.82
N SER A 493 8.31 4.99 -6.52
CA SER A 493 7.66 5.88 -7.50
C SER A 493 7.67 5.33 -8.92
N GLY A 494 8.51 4.33 -9.21
CA GLY A 494 8.76 3.84 -10.57
C GLY A 494 9.59 4.78 -11.44
N ILE A 495 10.20 5.83 -10.85
CA ILE A 495 11.03 6.81 -11.57
C ILE A 495 12.48 6.35 -11.53
N PRO A 496 13.18 6.21 -12.66
CA PRO A 496 14.58 5.80 -12.68
C PRO A 496 15.51 6.69 -11.85
N VAL A 497 16.45 6.10 -11.08
CA VAL A 497 17.42 6.82 -10.21
C VAL A 497 18.19 7.89 -10.98
N ALA A 498 18.58 7.60 -12.22
CA ALA A 498 19.31 8.53 -13.07
C ALA A 498 18.60 9.88 -13.29
N LYS A 499 17.29 9.96 -13.06
CA LYS A 499 16.51 11.20 -13.15
C LYS A 499 16.41 11.97 -11.86
N LEU A 500 16.65 11.30 -10.75
CA LEU A 500 16.61 11.90 -9.43
C LEU A 500 17.93 12.60 -9.09
N SER A 501 19.01 12.24 -9.79
CA SER A 501 20.34 12.85 -9.61
C SER A 501 20.58 14.02 -10.59
N GLN A 502 21.47 14.96 -10.23
CA GLN A 502 21.77 16.20 -10.96
C GLN A 502 22.30 16.03 -12.40
N SER A 503 22.39 14.80 -12.95
CA SER A 503 22.82 14.54 -14.32
C SER A 503 21.80 14.93 -15.41
N ASP A 504 20.59 15.31 -15.04
CA ASP A 504 19.48 15.60 -15.95
C ASP A 504 19.75 16.79 -16.87
N THR A 505 20.49 17.78 -16.43
CA THR A 505 20.79 18.97 -17.24
C THR A 505 21.45 18.60 -18.57
N LYS A 506 22.33 17.60 -18.60
CA LYS A 506 22.97 17.13 -19.84
C LYS A 506 22.02 16.42 -20.78
N LYS A 507 21.06 15.66 -20.25
CA LYS A 507 20.02 14.98 -21.06
C LYS A 507 19.13 16.02 -21.78
N TYR A 508 18.68 17.06 -21.07
CA TYR A 508 17.87 18.12 -21.69
C TYR A 508 18.63 18.94 -22.72
N LEU A 509 19.94 19.16 -22.54
CA LEU A 509 20.78 19.86 -23.52
C LEU A 509 20.94 19.02 -24.79
N ASN A 510 21.07 17.70 -24.70
CA ASN A 510 21.27 16.79 -25.82
C ASN A 510 19.96 16.21 -26.39
N LEU A 511 18.80 16.63 -25.89
CA LEU A 511 17.48 16.06 -26.24
C LEU A 511 17.24 15.97 -27.76
N GLU A 512 17.59 17.01 -28.51
CA GLU A 512 17.44 17.02 -29.98
C GLU A 512 18.23 15.87 -30.62
N ALA A 513 19.49 15.68 -30.25
CA ALA A 513 20.35 14.65 -30.79
C ALA A 513 19.85 13.23 -30.47
N GLU A 514 19.29 13.02 -29.27
CA GLU A 514 18.71 11.73 -28.89
C GLU A 514 17.43 11.43 -29.67
N LEU A 515 16.54 12.42 -29.82
CA LEU A 515 15.31 12.26 -30.59
C LEU A 515 15.58 11.97 -32.07
N HIS A 516 16.60 12.61 -32.68
CA HIS A 516 17.02 12.34 -34.07
C HIS A 516 17.53 10.92 -34.31
N LYS A 517 17.95 10.19 -33.29
CA LYS A 517 18.35 8.77 -33.45
C LYS A 517 17.17 7.86 -33.83
N ARG A 518 15.96 8.29 -33.51
CA ARG A 518 14.73 7.52 -33.70
C ARG A 518 13.76 8.17 -34.70
N VAL A 519 13.67 9.50 -34.71
CA VAL A 519 12.76 10.25 -35.59
C VAL A 519 13.55 10.93 -36.70
N ILE A 520 13.19 10.61 -37.94
CA ILE A 520 13.90 11.06 -39.14
C ILE A 520 13.11 12.16 -39.85
N GLY A 521 13.78 13.22 -40.26
CA GLY A 521 13.30 14.24 -41.18
C GLY A 521 12.23 15.17 -40.61
N GLN A 522 12.23 15.46 -39.31
CA GLN A 522 11.29 16.36 -38.64
C GLN A 522 12.05 17.36 -37.75
N GLU A 523 13.05 18.02 -38.33
CA GLU A 523 14.00 18.90 -37.59
C GLU A 523 13.30 20.03 -36.84
N GLU A 524 12.35 20.70 -37.49
CA GLU A 524 11.62 21.84 -36.91
C GLU A 524 10.74 21.35 -35.74
N ALA A 525 10.10 20.20 -35.90
CA ALA A 525 9.27 19.58 -34.88
C ALA A 525 10.10 19.20 -33.64
N ILE A 526 11.21 18.54 -33.82
CA ILE A 526 12.11 18.11 -32.74
C ILE A 526 12.69 19.33 -32.02
N SER A 527 13.13 20.33 -32.76
CA SER A 527 13.69 21.56 -32.18
C SER A 527 12.65 22.34 -31.38
N ALA A 528 11.40 22.50 -31.88
CA ALA A 528 10.32 23.18 -31.16
C ALA A 528 9.95 22.47 -29.85
N VAL A 529 9.79 21.15 -29.89
CA VAL A 529 9.50 20.34 -28.70
C VAL A 529 10.63 20.42 -27.68
N SER A 530 11.87 20.27 -28.12
CA SER A 530 13.05 20.30 -27.25
C SER A 530 13.24 21.68 -26.58
N ARG A 531 12.99 22.77 -27.29
CA ARG A 531 13.02 24.13 -26.73
C ARG A 531 11.95 24.34 -25.67
N ALA A 532 10.73 23.88 -25.91
CA ALA A 532 9.63 23.99 -24.95
C ALA A 532 9.92 23.21 -23.67
N ILE A 533 10.41 21.97 -23.79
CA ILE A 533 10.80 21.14 -22.65
C ILE A 533 11.93 21.78 -21.85
N ARG A 534 13.01 22.26 -22.53
CA ARG A 534 14.12 22.96 -21.87
C ARG A 534 13.66 24.22 -21.13
N ARG A 535 12.78 25.03 -21.72
CA ARG A 535 12.20 26.22 -21.09
C ARG A 535 11.45 25.87 -19.80
N ASN A 536 10.68 24.79 -19.78
CA ASN A 536 9.94 24.39 -18.62
C ASN A 536 10.84 23.79 -17.52
N GLN A 537 11.83 23.01 -17.89
CA GLN A 537 12.76 22.39 -16.93
C GLN A 537 13.77 23.38 -16.32
N SER A 538 13.99 24.53 -16.96
CA SER A 538 14.87 25.58 -16.41
C SER A 538 14.31 26.30 -15.17
N GLY A 539 13.07 26.03 -14.76
CA GLY A 539 12.44 26.66 -13.59
C GLY A 539 12.03 28.14 -13.78
N ILE A 540 12.18 28.68 -15.00
CA ILE A 540 11.83 30.09 -15.30
C ILE A 540 10.29 30.28 -15.30
N ARG A 541 9.54 29.20 -15.49
CA ARG A 541 8.08 29.25 -15.56
C ARG A 541 7.46 29.08 -14.17
N THR A 542 6.64 30.03 -13.76
CA THR A 542 5.85 29.96 -12.52
C THR A 542 4.48 29.32 -12.80
N GLY A 543 4.06 28.32 -12.01
CA GLY A 543 2.75 27.69 -12.06
C GLY A 543 2.78 26.17 -12.20
N ARG A 544 1.66 25.50 -11.82
CA ARG A 544 1.48 24.04 -11.85
C ARG A 544 0.92 23.60 -13.22
N ARG A 545 1.65 23.79 -14.30
CA ARG A 545 1.25 23.35 -15.64
C ARG A 545 2.04 22.09 -16.04
N PRO A 546 1.54 21.27 -17.00
CA PRO A 546 2.29 20.14 -17.56
C PRO A 546 3.68 20.53 -18.04
N ILE A 547 4.63 19.59 -18.08
CA ILE A 547 6.01 19.80 -18.59
C ILE A 547 5.98 20.39 -20.01
N GLY A 548 5.01 19.98 -20.81
CA GLY A 548 4.78 20.53 -22.14
C GLY A 548 3.44 20.09 -22.70
N SER A 549 2.84 20.96 -23.48
CA SER A 549 1.61 20.68 -24.22
C SER A 549 1.82 20.94 -25.70
N PHE A 550 1.65 19.92 -26.52
CA PHE A 550 1.98 19.94 -27.94
C PHE A 550 0.78 19.50 -28.79
N MET A 551 0.61 20.18 -29.93
CA MET A 551 -0.32 19.72 -30.96
C MET A 551 0.47 19.39 -32.22
N PHE A 552 0.47 18.12 -32.60
CA PHE A 552 1.15 17.60 -33.80
C PHE A 552 0.18 17.54 -34.97
N LEU A 553 0.42 18.34 -35.98
CA LEU A 553 -0.43 18.53 -37.15
C LEU A 553 0.26 17.97 -38.39
N GLY A 554 -0.48 17.31 -39.28
CA GLY A 554 0.09 16.83 -40.54
C GLY A 554 -0.47 15.50 -41.00
N PRO A 555 -0.03 14.96 -42.15
CA PRO A 555 -0.55 13.74 -42.76
C PRO A 555 -0.25 12.50 -41.90
N THR A 556 -0.88 11.37 -42.23
CA THR A 556 -0.62 10.08 -41.57
C THR A 556 0.77 9.55 -41.95
N GLY A 557 1.41 8.79 -41.07
CA GLY A 557 2.66 8.07 -41.33
C GLY A 557 3.92 8.90 -41.42
N VAL A 558 3.91 10.17 -40.95
CA VAL A 558 5.06 11.09 -40.93
C VAL A 558 5.89 11.05 -39.66
N GLY A 559 5.49 10.27 -38.66
CA GLY A 559 6.26 10.10 -37.42
C GLY A 559 5.69 10.79 -36.17
N LYS A 560 4.45 11.31 -36.17
CA LYS A 560 3.82 11.99 -34.99
C LYS A 560 3.83 11.10 -33.75
N THR A 561 3.30 9.89 -33.87
CA THR A 561 3.25 8.90 -32.76
C THR A 561 4.65 8.42 -32.39
N GLU A 562 5.57 8.31 -33.35
CA GLU A 562 6.95 7.89 -33.08
C GLU A 562 7.74 8.93 -32.28
N LEU A 563 7.50 10.21 -32.52
CA LEU A 563 8.10 11.27 -31.69
C LEU A 563 7.56 11.22 -30.25
N ALA A 564 6.29 10.89 -30.05
CA ALA A 564 5.72 10.71 -28.71
C ALA A 564 6.38 9.52 -27.96
N LYS A 565 6.61 8.41 -28.67
CA LYS A 565 7.33 7.24 -28.13
C LYS A 565 8.78 7.56 -27.79
N ALA A 566 9.48 8.25 -28.71
CA ALA A 566 10.84 8.69 -28.50
C ALA A 566 10.96 9.62 -27.28
N LEU A 567 10.00 10.51 -27.09
CA LEU A 567 9.95 11.40 -25.93
C LEU A 567 9.75 10.61 -24.62
N ALA A 568 8.88 9.61 -24.61
CA ALA A 568 8.69 8.74 -23.45
C ALA A 568 9.98 7.99 -23.09
N GLU A 569 10.64 7.41 -24.09
CA GLU A 569 11.90 6.68 -23.89
C GLU A 569 13.03 7.61 -23.42
N VAL A 570 13.23 8.77 -24.06
CA VAL A 570 14.35 9.68 -23.72
C VAL A 570 14.14 10.39 -22.40
N LEU A 571 12.91 10.82 -22.10
CA LEU A 571 12.61 11.58 -20.88
C LEU A 571 12.27 10.68 -19.68
N PHE A 572 11.68 9.51 -19.92
CA PHE A 572 11.23 8.62 -18.85
C PHE A 572 11.94 7.26 -18.85
N ASP A 573 12.96 7.05 -19.71
CA ASP A 573 13.77 5.85 -19.90
C ASP A 573 12.92 4.56 -20.12
N ASP A 574 11.63 4.76 -20.45
CA ASP A 574 10.67 3.68 -20.64
C ASP A 574 9.63 4.06 -21.70
N GLU A 575 9.57 3.32 -22.81
CA GLU A 575 8.53 3.50 -23.83
C GLU A 575 7.13 3.23 -23.27
N SER A 576 7.00 2.42 -22.21
CA SER A 576 5.73 2.12 -21.53
C SER A 576 5.19 3.30 -20.72
N ALA A 577 5.98 4.37 -20.53
CA ALA A 577 5.52 5.64 -19.96
C ALA A 577 4.63 6.43 -20.94
N LEU A 578 4.47 5.95 -22.19
CA LEU A 578 3.48 6.50 -23.11
C LEU A 578 2.08 5.93 -22.81
N ILE A 579 1.16 6.81 -22.43
CA ILE A 579 -0.25 6.51 -22.24
C ILE A 579 -1.02 7.04 -23.45
N ARG A 580 -1.58 6.16 -24.25
CA ARG A 580 -2.34 6.51 -25.46
C ARG A 580 -3.84 6.47 -25.19
N PHE A 581 -4.54 7.52 -25.68
CA PHE A 581 -5.97 7.64 -25.78
C PHE A 581 -6.35 7.85 -27.24
N ASP A 582 -7.08 6.90 -27.83
CA ASP A 582 -7.59 7.02 -29.19
C ASP A 582 -8.91 7.80 -29.15
N MET A 583 -8.90 9.00 -29.69
CA MET A 583 -10.06 9.90 -29.61
C MET A 583 -11.24 9.43 -30.47
N SER A 584 -11.04 8.46 -31.34
CA SER A 584 -12.15 7.82 -32.05
C SER A 584 -13.10 7.02 -31.11
N GLU A 585 -12.60 6.61 -29.93
CA GLU A 585 -13.42 5.95 -28.90
C GLU A 585 -14.23 6.95 -28.06
N TYR A 586 -14.00 8.25 -28.23
CA TYR A 586 -14.56 9.34 -27.42
C TYR A 586 -15.38 10.33 -28.26
N MET A 587 -16.10 9.83 -29.26
CA MET A 587 -16.95 10.64 -30.15
C MET A 587 -18.29 11.02 -29.51
N GLU A 588 -18.78 10.25 -28.55
CA GLU A 588 -20.09 10.42 -27.96
C GLU A 588 -20.08 11.46 -26.82
N LYS A 589 -21.23 12.10 -26.56
CA LYS A 589 -21.39 13.12 -25.54
C LYS A 589 -21.00 12.65 -24.13
N PHE A 590 -21.22 11.40 -23.80
CA PHE A 590 -20.89 10.83 -22.49
C PHE A 590 -19.42 10.40 -22.38
N ALA A 591 -18.65 10.49 -23.43
CA ALA A 591 -17.26 10.07 -23.44
C ALA A 591 -16.37 10.94 -22.52
N ALA A 592 -16.71 12.19 -22.25
CA ALA A 592 -16.00 13.04 -21.30
C ALA A 592 -16.07 12.47 -19.87
N SER A 593 -17.19 11.87 -19.48
CA SER A 593 -17.31 11.22 -18.16
C SER A 593 -16.50 9.94 -18.02
N ARG A 594 -16.10 9.29 -19.10
CA ARG A 594 -15.13 8.16 -19.05
C ARG A 594 -13.72 8.65 -18.71
N LEU A 595 -13.35 9.87 -19.10
CA LEU A 595 -12.00 10.42 -18.83
C LEU A 595 -11.85 10.88 -17.38
N ASN A 596 -12.84 11.58 -16.81
CA ASN A 596 -12.75 12.15 -15.45
C ASN A 596 -13.62 11.42 -14.40
N GLY A 597 -14.42 10.42 -14.82
CA GLY A 597 -15.33 9.65 -13.98
C GLY A 597 -16.79 10.10 -14.08
N ALA A 598 -17.71 9.15 -13.89
CA ALA A 598 -19.14 9.41 -13.92
C ALA A 598 -19.60 10.20 -12.69
N PRO A 599 -20.58 11.11 -12.81
CA PRO A 599 -21.15 11.80 -11.65
C PRO A 599 -21.81 10.84 -10.65
N PRO A 600 -21.96 11.23 -9.36
CA PRO A 600 -22.64 10.42 -8.37
C PRO A 600 -24.03 9.97 -8.82
N GLY A 601 -24.33 8.68 -8.68
CA GLY A 601 -25.61 8.09 -9.07
C GLY A 601 -25.69 7.55 -10.51
N TYR A 602 -24.63 7.66 -11.31
CA TYR A 602 -24.55 7.05 -12.63
C TYR A 602 -23.70 5.77 -12.61
N VAL A 603 -23.98 4.86 -13.55
CA VAL A 603 -23.19 3.61 -13.73
C VAL A 603 -21.73 3.96 -14.05
N GLY A 604 -20.78 3.32 -13.35
CA GLY A 604 -19.34 3.59 -13.49
C GLY A 604 -18.77 4.63 -12.51
N TYR A 605 -19.56 5.15 -11.55
CA TYR A 605 -19.05 6.09 -10.53
C TYR A 605 -17.95 5.49 -9.66
N GLU A 606 -18.01 4.19 -9.38
CA GLU A 606 -17.00 3.50 -8.56
C GLU A 606 -15.67 3.24 -9.29
N GLU A 607 -15.70 3.16 -10.61
CA GLU A 607 -14.52 2.82 -11.43
C GLU A 607 -13.53 4.00 -11.56
N GLY A 608 -13.96 5.25 -11.28
CA GLY A 608 -13.13 6.44 -11.46
C GLY A 608 -12.97 6.84 -12.94
N GLY A 609 -12.21 7.90 -13.22
CA GLY A 609 -11.94 8.34 -14.59
C GLY A 609 -10.70 7.68 -15.20
N GLU A 610 -10.80 7.21 -16.42
CA GLU A 610 -9.70 6.50 -17.10
C GLU A 610 -8.42 7.35 -17.21
N LEU A 611 -8.56 8.63 -17.53
CA LEU A 611 -7.43 9.58 -17.59
C LEU A 611 -6.84 9.81 -16.19
N THR A 612 -7.69 10.08 -15.22
CA THR A 612 -7.26 10.39 -13.85
C THR A 612 -6.61 9.19 -13.16
N GLU A 613 -7.11 7.98 -13.38
CA GLU A 613 -6.51 6.77 -12.81
C GLU A 613 -5.16 6.41 -13.45
N LYS A 614 -5.07 6.47 -14.80
CA LYS A 614 -3.81 6.19 -15.50
C LYS A 614 -2.71 7.16 -15.09
N VAL A 615 -3.01 8.47 -14.95
CA VAL A 615 -2.03 9.47 -14.53
C VAL A 615 -1.67 9.33 -13.04
N ARG A 616 -2.63 9.00 -12.18
CA ARG A 616 -2.35 8.73 -10.77
C ARG A 616 -1.38 7.55 -10.59
N ASN A 617 -1.55 6.51 -11.42
CA ASN A 617 -0.70 5.32 -11.37
C ASN A 617 0.67 5.54 -12.04
N LYS A 618 0.73 6.44 -13.06
CA LYS A 618 1.97 6.82 -13.76
C LYS A 618 2.05 8.34 -13.90
N PRO A 619 2.41 9.07 -12.84
CA PRO A 619 2.43 10.54 -12.85
C PRO A 619 3.50 11.13 -13.77
N TYR A 620 4.54 10.36 -14.08
CA TYR A 620 5.59 10.71 -15.04
C TYR A 620 5.34 9.96 -16.34
N SER A 621 4.57 10.60 -17.23
CA SER A 621 4.15 9.95 -18.48
C SER A 621 3.96 10.94 -19.62
N VAL A 622 4.01 10.42 -20.84
CA VAL A 622 3.58 11.12 -22.05
C VAL A 622 2.15 10.71 -22.34
N LEU A 623 1.23 11.65 -22.28
CA LEU A 623 -0.17 11.46 -22.63
C LEU A 623 -0.37 11.77 -24.10
N LEU A 624 -0.68 10.76 -24.89
CA LEU A 624 -0.94 10.91 -26.32
C LEU A 624 -2.44 10.81 -26.59
N PHE A 625 -3.05 11.92 -26.93
CA PHE A 625 -4.41 12.00 -27.46
C PHE A 625 -4.36 11.94 -28.98
N ASP A 626 -4.65 10.76 -29.53
CA ASP A 626 -4.51 10.50 -30.98
C ASP A 626 -5.81 10.80 -31.70
N GLU A 627 -5.72 11.48 -32.87
CA GLU A 627 -6.84 11.87 -33.73
C GLU A 627 -7.87 12.77 -33.02
N VAL A 628 -7.40 13.85 -32.37
CA VAL A 628 -8.25 14.74 -31.52
C VAL A 628 -9.39 15.41 -32.30
N GLU A 629 -9.32 15.51 -33.61
CA GLU A 629 -10.41 16.00 -34.46
C GLU A 629 -11.68 15.12 -34.41
N LYS A 630 -11.57 13.88 -33.95
CA LYS A 630 -12.71 12.96 -33.81
C LYS A 630 -13.39 13.06 -32.43
N ALA A 631 -12.75 13.70 -31.47
CA ALA A 631 -13.24 13.81 -30.10
C ALA A 631 -14.51 14.68 -30.00
N HIS A 632 -15.41 14.30 -29.08
CA HIS A 632 -16.52 15.19 -28.73
C HIS A 632 -16.02 16.52 -28.13
N PRO A 633 -16.64 17.69 -28.47
CA PRO A 633 -16.20 18.99 -27.98
C PRO A 633 -16.07 19.15 -26.46
N ASP A 634 -16.83 18.41 -25.67
CA ASP A 634 -16.77 18.46 -24.20
C ASP A 634 -15.46 17.96 -23.62
N ILE A 635 -14.72 17.11 -24.36
CA ILE A 635 -13.39 16.63 -23.95
C ILE A 635 -12.39 17.77 -23.86
N PHE A 636 -12.49 18.75 -24.77
CA PHE A 636 -11.59 19.91 -24.73
C PHE A 636 -11.77 20.76 -23.49
N ASN A 637 -13.00 20.77 -22.89
CA ASN A 637 -13.25 21.46 -21.63
C ASN A 637 -12.51 20.78 -20.46
N VAL A 638 -12.41 19.43 -20.45
CA VAL A 638 -11.63 18.67 -19.48
C VAL A 638 -10.12 18.95 -19.68
N LEU A 639 -9.66 18.92 -20.93
CA LEU A 639 -8.25 19.20 -21.25
C LEU A 639 -7.87 20.66 -20.93
N LEU A 640 -8.77 21.63 -21.08
CA LEU A 640 -8.51 23.01 -20.69
C LEU A 640 -8.11 23.15 -19.22
N GLN A 641 -8.81 22.44 -18.30
CA GLN A 641 -8.47 22.45 -16.88
C GLN A 641 -7.05 21.90 -16.64
N VAL A 642 -6.69 20.81 -17.31
CA VAL A 642 -5.36 20.21 -17.22
C VAL A 642 -4.27 21.16 -17.76
N LEU A 643 -4.53 21.82 -18.90
CA LEU A 643 -3.57 22.70 -19.54
C LEU A 643 -3.36 24.02 -18.76
N ASP A 644 -4.36 24.49 -18.02
CA ASP A 644 -4.29 25.73 -17.24
C ASP A 644 -3.75 25.53 -15.83
N ASP A 645 -4.38 24.62 -15.09
CA ASP A 645 -4.15 24.45 -13.66
C ASP A 645 -3.17 23.29 -13.38
N GLY A 646 -2.88 22.43 -14.39
CA GLY A 646 -2.06 21.23 -14.22
C GLY A 646 -2.69 20.20 -13.28
N VAL A 647 -3.98 20.33 -12.95
CA VAL A 647 -4.71 19.47 -12.03
C VAL A 647 -6.10 19.16 -12.61
N LEU A 648 -6.53 17.92 -12.46
CA LEU A 648 -7.89 17.50 -12.80
C LEU A 648 -8.55 16.87 -11.58
N THR A 649 -9.76 17.30 -11.26
CA THR A 649 -10.54 16.71 -10.17
C THR A 649 -11.40 15.58 -10.72
N ASP A 650 -11.24 14.37 -10.15
CA ASP A 650 -12.06 13.22 -10.54
C ASP A 650 -13.50 13.31 -9.97
N SER A 651 -14.35 12.38 -10.39
CA SER A 651 -15.74 12.30 -9.91
C SER A 651 -15.86 12.04 -8.40
N LYS A 652 -14.81 11.49 -7.76
CA LYS A 652 -14.74 11.25 -6.32
C LYS A 652 -14.21 12.47 -5.53
N GLY A 653 -13.97 13.60 -6.21
CA GLY A 653 -13.43 14.83 -5.61
C GLY A 653 -11.92 14.81 -5.36
N ARG A 654 -11.19 13.80 -5.85
CA ARG A 654 -9.74 13.71 -5.70
C ARG A 654 -9.06 14.53 -6.79
N LYS A 655 -8.06 15.32 -6.40
CA LYS A 655 -7.23 16.11 -7.33
C LYS A 655 -6.07 15.25 -7.82
N VAL A 656 -5.94 15.14 -9.14
CA VAL A 656 -4.85 14.43 -9.81
C VAL A 656 -3.93 15.46 -10.45
N ASP A 657 -2.64 15.37 -10.15
CA ASP A 657 -1.61 16.29 -10.61
C ASP A 657 -1.02 15.86 -11.96
N PHE A 658 -1.05 16.75 -12.94
CA PHE A 658 -0.51 16.57 -14.29
C PHE A 658 0.78 17.38 -14.53
N SER A 659 1.31 18.04 -13.51
CA SER A 659 2.49 18.90 -13.65
C SER A 659 3.74 18.17 -14.15
N ASN A 660 3.80 16.86 -13.93
CA ASN A 660 4.89 16.00 -14.37
C ASN A 660 4.61 15.24 -15.68
N THR A 661 3.50 15.55 -16.37
CA THR A 661 3.15 14.90 -17.62
C THR A 661 3.50 15.76 -18.82
N ILE A 662 3.67 15.10 -19.98
CA ILE A 662 3.75 15.77 -21.29
C ILE A 662 2.48 15.41 -22.05
N ILE A 663 1.79 16.43 -22.54
CA ILE A 663 0.55 16.25 -23.29
C ILE A 663 0.83 16.44 -24.77
N ILE A 664 0.52 15.41 -25.55
CA ILE A 664 0.65 15.42 -27.01
C ILE A 664 -0.72 15.11 -27.61
N MET A 665 -1.18 15.98 -28.46
CA MET A 665 -2.39 15.81 -29.25
C MET A 665 -2.02 15.67 -30.71
N THR A 666 -2.48 14.63 -31.39
CA THR A 666 -2.24 14.47 -32.83
C THR A 666 -3.49 14.79 -33.60
N SER A 667 -3.31 15.43 -34.77
CA SER A 667 -4.41 15.70 -35.69
C SER A 667 -3.98 15.55 -37.13
N ASN A 668 -4.91 15.08 -37.95
CA ASN A 668 -4.76 15.02 -39.40
C ASN A 668 -5.43 16.19 -40.11
N LEU A 669 -5.89 17.21 -39.36
CA LEU A 669 -6.47 18.42 -39.93
C LEU A 669 -5.48 19.11 -40.87
N GLY A 670 -5.98 19.64 -41.96
CA GLY A 670 -5.19 20.29 -43.03
C GLY A 670 -4.62 19.34 -44.06
N ALA A 671 -4.44 18.06 -43.77
CA ALA A 671 -4.02 17.08 -44.76
C ALA A 671 -5.11 16.83 -45.82
N THR A 672 -6.39 16.86 -45.44
CA THR A 672 -7.56 16.77 -46.30
C THR A 672 -7.73 18.01 -47.15
N ALA A 673 -7.54 19.20 -46.61
CA ALA A 673 -7.64 20.46 -47.35
C ALA A 673 -6.59 20.60 -48.47
N LEU A 674 -5.40 20.00 -48.24
CA LEU A 674 -4.35 19.92 -49.29
C LEU A 674 -4.67 18.93 -50.41
N ARG A 675 -5.60 17.99 -50.19
CA ARG A 675 -6.09 17.05 -51.25
C ARG A 675 -7.15 17.67 -52.14
N ASP A 676 -8.07 18.41 -51.56
CA ASP A 676 -9.24 18.94 -52.29
C ASP A 676 -8.85 20.00 -53.32
N ASP A 677 -7.76 20.72 -53.13
CA ASP A 677 -7.23 21.72 -54.07
C ASP A 677 -6.50 21.08 -55.30
N LYS A 678 -6.14 19.80 -55.27
CA LYS A 678 -5.59 19.10 -56.43
C LYS A 678 -6.62 18.85 -57.54
N THR A 679 -7.90 19.04 -57.25
CA THR A 679 -9.00 18.66 -58.14
C THR A 679 -9.62 19.86 -58.90
N VAL A 680 -9.25 21.09 -58.61
CA VAL A 680 -9.92 22.27 -59.27
C VAL A 680 -8.89 23.30 -59.79
N GLY A 681 -8.63 23.28 -61.07
CA GLY A 681 -8.18 24.50 -61.79
C GLY A 681 -6.82 24.42 -62.48
N PHE A 682 -6.79 24.88 -63.71
CA PHE A 682 -5.60 25.19 -64.52
C PHE A 682 -4.67 26.17 -63.83
N GLY A 683 -3.51 25.70 -63.35
CA GLY A 683 -2.52 26.52 -62.71
C GLY A 683 -2.09 26.07 -61.33
N ALA A 684 -2.11 24.76 -61.09
CA ALA A 684 -1.65 24.18 -59.81
C ALA A 684 -0.18 24.53 -59.59
N LEU A 685 0.08 25.56 -58.75
CA LEU A 685 1.34 25.74 -58.06
C LEU A 685 1.60 24.45 -57.26
N ASP A 686 2.79 23.92 -57.42
CA ASP A 686 3.24 22.71 -56.74
C ASP A 686 3.43 23.04 -55.23
N LEU A 687 2.30 23.15 -54.49
CA LEU A 687 2.22 23.53 -53.06
C LEU A 687 3.05 22.62 -52.18
N SER A 688 3.50 21.48 -52.71
CA SER A 688 4.40 20.61 -51.98
C SER A 688 5.80 21.22 -51.72
N LYS A 689 6.14 22.33 -52.36
CA LYS A 689 7.42 23.01 -52.22
C LYS A 689 7.38 24.25 -51.35
N ASP A 690 6.21 24.81 -51.03
CA ASP A 690 6.11 26.00 -50.17
C ASP A 690 5.57 25.63 -48.77
N HIS A 691 6.50 25.22 -47.92
CA HIS A 691 6.19 24.82 -46.53
C HIS A 691 5.42 25.88 -45.75
N LYS A 692 5.67 27.16 -45.95
CA LYS A 692 5.03 28.25 -45.21
C LYS A 692 3.56 28.45 -45.60
N GLU A 693 3.18 28.19 -46.84
CA GLU A 693 1.80 28.34 -47.30
C GLU A 693 0.97 27.13 -46.82
N VAL A 694 1.55 25.93 -46.80
CA VAL A 694 0.97 24.73 -46.18
C VAL A 694 0.71 24.95 -44.69
N GLU A 695 1.69 25.44 -43.98
CA GLU A 695 1.60 25.73 -42.54
C GLU A 695 0.48 26.76 -42.26
N LYS A 696 0.40 27.84 -43.00
CA LYS A 696 -0.63 28.86 -42.86
C LYS A 696 -2.03 28.28 -43.03
N ARG A 697 -2.27 27.43 -44.03
CA ARG A 697 -3.55 26.77 -44.27
C ARG A 697 -3.91 25.79 -43.14
N ILE A 698 -2.97 24.99 -42.68
CA ILE A 698 -3.19 24.11 -41.54
C ILE A 698 -3.63 24.92 -40.30
N PHE A 699 -2.97 26.04 -40.02
CA PHE A 699 -3.39 26.92 -38.92
C PHE A 699 -4.75 27.61 -39.12
N GLU A 700 -5.15 27.89 -40.34
CA GLU A 700 -6.49 28.42 -40.64
C GLU A 700 -7.56 27.36 -40.36
N GLU A 701 -7.34 26.11 -40.79
CA GLU A 701 -8.24 24.99 -40.50
C GLU A 701 -8.30 24.68 -38.99
N LEU A 702 -7.16 24.74 -38.30
CA LEU A 702 -7.09 24.57 -36.86
C LEU A 702 -7.97 25.61 -36.12
N LYS A 703 -7.91 26.89 -36.54
CA LYS A 703 -8.71 27.98 -35.96
C LYS A 703 -10.23 27.80 -36.23
N LYS A 704 -10.60 27.11 -37.31
CA LYS A 704 -11.99 26.81 -37.61
C LYS A 704 -12.51 25.63 -36.76
N ALA A 705 -11.64 24.64 -36.51
CA ALA A 705 -12.00 23.40 -35.82
C ALA A 705 -12.06 23.54 -34.27
N TYR A 706 -11.22 24.39 -33.70
CA TYR A 706 -11.09 24.53 -32.26
C TYR A 706 -11.30 25.96 -31.76
N ARG A 707 -11.78 26.09 -30.51
CA ARG A 707 -11.98 27.38 -29.86
C ARG A 707 -10.65 28.07 -29.62
N PRO A 708 -10.56 29.41 -29.79
CA PRO A 708 -9.32 30.17 -29.55
C PRO A 708 -8.72 29.98 -28.17
N GLU A 709 -9.55 29.81 -27.13
CA GLU A 709 -9.12 29.53 -25.75
C GLU A 709 -8.25 28.28 -25.69
N PHE A 710 -8.69 27.21 -26.32
CA PHE A 710 -7.98 25.93 -26.30
C PHE A 710 -6.64 26.03 -27.06
N ILE A 711 -6.68 26.64 -28.26
CA ILE A 711 -5.47 26.82 -29.09
C ILE A 711 -4.39 27.62 -28.36
N ASN A 712 -4.79 28.65 -27.58
CA ASN A 712 -3.88 29.52 -26.87
C ASN A 712 -3.24 28.91 -25.62
N ARG A 713 -3.78 27.79 -25.13
CA ARG A 713 -3.24 27.07 -23.97
C ARG A 713 -2.20 26.02 -24.35
N ILE A 714 -2.10 25.70 -25.64
CA ILE A 714 -1.11 24.78 -26.17
C ILE A 714 0.22 25.50 -26.33
N ASP A 715 1.28 24.96 -25.72
CA ASP A 715 2.62 25.58 -25.72
C ASP A 715 3.20 25.69 -27.13
N GLU A 716 3.14 24.60 -27.91
CA GLU A 716 3.66 24.61 -29.27
C GLU A 716 2.73 23.80 -30.21
N LYS A 717 2.47 24.37 -31.39
CA LYS A 717 1.73 23.76 -32.50
C LYS A 717 2.74 23.42 -33.57
N VAL A 718 2.95 22.14 -33.79
CA VAL A 718 4.05 21.63 -34.60
C VAL A 718 3.50 20.97 -35.85
N VAL A 719 3.94 21.47 -37.04
CA VAL A 719 3.54 20.91 -38.32
C VAL A 719 4.55 19.88 -38.77
N PHE A 720 4.10 18.68 -39.04
CA PHE A 720 4.89 17.57 -39.57
C PHE A 720 4.81 17.57 -41.10
N HIS A 721 5.96 17.52 -41.73
CA HIS A 721 6.07 17.52 -43.18
C HIS A 721 6.08 16.11 -43.76
N SER A 722 5.69 15.97 -45.03
CA SER A 722 5.77 14.72 -45.72
C SER A 722 7.22 14.23 -45.84
N LEU A 723 7.44 12.92 -45.70
CA LEU A 723 8.77 12.33 -45.78
C LEU A 723 9.25 12.34 -47.25
N THR A 724 10.54 12.59 -47.46
CA THR A 724 11.19 12.49 -48.75
C THR A 724 11.72 11.04 -49.00
N GLU A 725 12.05 10.71 -50.24
CA GLU A 725 12.61 9.40 -50.55
C GLU A 725 13.94 9.11 -49.83
N THR A 726 14.71 10.16 -49.55
CA THR A 726 15.94 10.08 -48.74
C THR A 726 15.64 9.74 -47.29
N HIS A 727 14.65 10.40 -46.72
CA HIS A 727 14.19 10.14 -45.35
C HIS A 727 13.68 8.70 -45.19
N MET A 728 13.00 8.15 -46.22
CA MET A 728 12.53 6.75 -46.22
C MET A 728 13.65 5.72 -46.09
N GLN A 729 14.82 5.96 -46.72
CA GLN A 729 15.96 5.06 -46.56
C GLN A 729 16.48 5.01 -45.13
N ASP A 730 16.51 6.17 -44.45
CA ASP A 730 16.92 6.26 -43.07
C ASP A 730 15.86 5.67 -42.11
N VAL A 731 14.58 5.86 -42.41
CA VAL A 731 13.47 5.21 -41.66
C VAL A 731 13.61 3.68 -41.77
N VAL A 732 13.89 3.10 -42.97
CA VAL A 732 14.16 1.67 -43.11
C VAL A 732 15.29 1.22 -42.19
N LYS A 733 16.41 1.96 -42.13
CA LYS A 733 17.55 1.61 -41.26
C LYS A 733 17.14 1.60 -39.77
N VAL A 734 16.33 2.57 -39.34
CA VAL A 734 15.84 2.62 -37.94
C VAL A 734 14.89 1.45 -37.64
N MET A 735 13.94 1.18 -38.53
CA MET A 735 12.96 0.10 -38.35
C MET A 735 13.56 -1.30 -38.34
N ILE A 736 14.71 -1.50 -38.96
CA ILE A 736 15.40 -2.80 -39.02
C ILE A 736 16.27 -3.04 -37.78
N LYS A 737 16.63 -2.00 -37.00
CA LYS A 737 17.50 -2.16 -35.79
C LYS A 737 17.05 -3.28 -34.84
N PRO A 738 15.77 -3.42 -34.48
CA PRO A 738 15.32 -4.50 -33.61
C PRO A 738 15.58 -5.89 -34.21
N LEU A 739 15.33 -6.04 -35.51
CA LEU A 739 15.60 -7.29 -36.24
C LEU A 739 17.10 -7.63 -36.25
N LEU A 740 17.97 -6.63 -36.43
CA LEU A 740 19.42 -6.80 -36.32
C LEU A 740 19.86 -7.26 -34.94
N ALA A 741 19.25 -6.73 -33.87
CA ALA A 741 19.54 -7.16 -32.52
C ALA A 741 19.13 -8.61 -32.26
N VAL A 742 17.90 -8.99 -32.63
CA VAL A 742 17.39 -10.36 -32.47
C VAL A 742 18.21 -11.38 -33.26
N THR A 743 18.63 -11.03 -34.50
CA THR A 743 19.48 -11.90 -35.29
C THR A 743 20.89 -12.05 -34.71
N ALA A 744 21.44 -10.98 -34.14
CA ALA A 744 22.74 -10.99 -33.46
C ALA A 744 22.71 -11.86 -32.19
N GLU A 745 21.64 -11.82 -31.38
CA GLU A 745 21.46 -12.72 -30.23
C GLU A 745 21.43 -14.21 -30.62
N LYS A 746 20.96 -14.52 -31.86
CA LYS A 746 21.01 -15.88 -32.42
C LYS A 746 22.36 -16.20 -33.05
N GLY A 747 23.34 -15.32 -32.95
CA GLY A 747 24.65 -15.50 -33.53
C GLY A 747 24.69 -15.33 -35.06
N ILE A 748 23.72 -14.64 -35.66
CA ILE A 748 23.61 -14.41 -37.11
C ILE A 748 23.83 -12.93 -37.39
N THR A 749 24.76 -12.63 -38.29
CA THR A 749 25.05 -11.25 -38.73
C THR A 749 24.22 -10.93 -39.98
N LEU A 750 23.18 -10.08 -39.82
CA LEU A 750 22.37 -9.59 -40.95
C LEU A 750 22.97 -8.30 -41.52
N LYS A 751 23.28 -8.29 -42.84
CA LYS A 751 23.84 -7.10 -43.57
C LYS A 751 22.96 -6.78 -44.76
N LEU A 752 22.33 -5.59 -44.77
CA LEU A 752 21.60 -5.10 -45.92
C LEU A 752 22.50 -4.24 -46.80
N GLN A 753 22.44 -4.53 -48.10
CA GLN A 753 23.15 -3.70 -49.10
C GLN A 753 22.41 -2.40 -49.36
N PRO A 754 23.08 -1.32 -49.77
CA PRO A 754 22.44 -0.03 -50.10
C PRO A 754 21.36 -0.15 -51.18
N SER A 755 21.49 -1.06 -52.10
CA SER A 755 20.47 -1.40 -53.13
C SER A 755 19.18 -1.95 -52.54
N ALA A 756 19.28 -2.83 -51.53
CA ALA A 756 18.12 -3.38 -50.81
C ALA A 756 17.40 -2.29 -50.00
N LEU A 757 18.14 -1.41 -49.32
CA LEU A 757 17.56 -0.27 -48.59
C LEU A 757 16.80 0.66 -49.54
N LYS A 758 17.35 1.00 -50.73
CA LYS A 758 16.67 1.82 -51.73
C LYS A 758 15.41 1.17 -52.27
N LEU A 759 15.44 -0.13 -52.55
CA LEU A 759 14.28 -0.88 -53.03
C LEU A 759 13.14 -0.88 -51.98
N LEU A 760 13.48 -1.20 -50.72
CA LEU A 760 12.52 -1.22 -49.60
C LEU A 760 11.94 0.18 -49.37
N ALA A 761 12.75 1.21 -49.39
CA ALA A 761 12.31 2.60 -49.28
C ALA A 761 11.35 3.00 -50.41
N LYS A 762 11.66 2.65 -51.64
CA LYS A 762 10.82 2.94 -52.81
C LYS A 762 9.48 2.19 -52.77
N GLN A 763 9.51 0.89 -52.46
CA GLN A 763 8.29 0.06 -52.36
C GLN A 763 7.43 0.35 -51.13
N GLY A 764 8.05 0.83 -50.03
CA GLY A 764 7.36 1.13 -48.78
C GLY A 764 6.89 2.58 -48.67
N TYR A 765 7.15 3.43 -49.64
CA TYR A 765 6.71 4.82 -49.67
C TYR A 765 5.37 4.97 -50.36
N ASP A 766 4.43 5.56 -49.67
CA ASP A 766 3.13 5.95 -50.19
C ASP A 766 2.94 7.46 -49.94
N PRO A 767 2.67 8.27 -50.95
CA PRO A 767 2.49 9.71 -50.81
C PRO A 767 1.38 10.10 -49.82
N GLU A 768 0.37 9.24 -49.63
CA GLU A 768 -0.77 9.49 -48.78
C GLU A 768 -0.61 8.92 -47.37
N MET A 769 -0.01 7.73 -47.28
CA MET A 769 0.16 7.00 -46.04
C MET A 769 1.55 7.13 -45.42
N GLY A 770 2.47 7.84 -46.09
CA GLY A 770 3.85 8.04 -45.64
C GLY A 770 4.62 6.74 -45.48
N ALA A 771 5.23 6.55 -44.33
CA ALA A 771 5.99 5.32 -43.99
C ALA A 771 5.11 4.19 -43.40
N ARG A 772 3.79 4.34 -43.26
CA ARG A 772 2.92 3.31 -42.65
C ARG A 772 2.94 1.97 -43.37
N PRO A 773 2.97 1.88 -44.73
CA PRO A 773 3.06 0.61 -45.44
C PRO A 773 4.41 -0.10 -45.28
N LEU A 774 5.47 0.63 -44.91
CA LEU A 774 6.82 0.11 -44.80
C LEU A 774 6.95 -1.02 -43.77
N ARG A 775 6.24 -0.94 -42.65
CA ARG A 775 6.27 -1.98 -41.61
C ARG A 775 5.78 -3.35 -42.17
N ARG A 776 4.66 -3.33 -42.90
CA ARG A 776 4.11 -4.53 -43.50
C ARG A 776 5.01 -5.05 -44.61
N LEU A 777 5.64 -4.16 -45.40
CA LEU A 777 6.60 -4.53 -46.41
C LEU A 777 7.82 -5.21 -45.82
N LEU A 778 8.41 -4.66 -44.73
CA LEU A 778 9.52 -5.26 -44.01
C LEU A 778 9.17 -6.64 -43.48
N GLN A 779 8.00 -6.79 -42.89
CA GLN A 779 7.52 -8.08 -42.42
C GLN A 779 7.47 -9.10 -43.55
N THR A 780 6.76 -8.82 -44.63
CA THR A 780 6.56 -9.78 -45.74
C THR A 780 7.80 -10.04 -46.56
N LYS A 781 8.64 -9.01 -46.79
CA LYS A 781 9.79 -9.15 -47.69
C LYS A 781 11.11 -9.49 -46.99
N LEU A 782 11.21 -9.25 -45.68
CA LEU A 782 12.46 -9.46 -44.94
C LEU A 782 12.27 -10.45 -43.78
N GLU A 783 11.28 -10.24 -42.90
CA GLU A 783 11.10 -11.05 -41.68
C GLU A 783 10.58 -12.45 -42.00
N ASP A 784 9.55 -12.58 -42.85
CA ASP A 784 8.97 -13.87 -43.20
C ASP A 784 10.01 -14.79 -43.92
N PRO A 785 10.76 -14.34 -44.97
CA PRO A 785 11.79 -15.16 -45.59
C PRO A 785 12.92 -15.51 -44.61
N LEU A 786 13.31 -14.58 -43.74
CA LEU A 786 14.33 -14.83 -42.72
C LEU A 786 13.89 -15.89 -41.72
N ALA A 787 12.63 -15.84 -41.28
CA ALA A 787 12.04 -16.84 -40.40
C ALA A 787 12.01 -18.24 -41.05
N GLU A 788 11.63 -18.32 -42.33
CA GLU A 788 11.65 -19.59 -43.05
C GLU A 788 13.07 -20.17 -43.16
N MET A 789 14.08 -19.35 -43.48
CA MET A 789 15.48 -19.80 -43.58
C MET A 789 16.01 -20.29 -42.21
N LEU A 790 15.60 -19.63 -41.11
CA LEU A 790 15.94 -20.06 -39.76
C LEU A 790 15.29 -21.41 -39.41
N LEU A 791 14.01 -21.58 -39.74
CA LEU A 791 13.27 -22.82 -39.46
C LEU A 791 13.76 -24.02 -40.33
N ARG A 792 14.20 -23.75 -41.56
CA ARG A 792 14.78 -24.79 -42.44
C ARG A 792 16.21 -25.17 -42.02
N GLY A 793 16.86 -24.40 -41.15
CA GLY A 793 18.24 -24.63 -40.73
C GLY A 793 19.28 -24.14 -41.76
N ASP A 794 18.88 -23.31 -42.73
CA ASP A 794 19.77 -22.74 -43.74
C ASP A 794 20.74 -21.71 -43.14
N LEU A 795 20.42 -21.16 -41.97
CA LEU A 795 21.19 -20.20 -41.23
C LEU A 795 21.74 -20.84 -39.95
N ALA A 796 23.01 -21.21 -39.97
CA ALA A 796 23.69 -21.69 -38.76
C ALA A 796 24.26 -20.54 -37.92
N THR A 797 24.46 -20.78 -36.63
CA THR A 797 25.16 -19.84 -35.74
C THR A 797 26.54 -19.50 -36.29
N GLY A 798 26.90 -18.22 -36.35
CA GLY A 798 28.12 -17.72 -36.94
C GLY A 798 28.00 -17.33 -38.44
N SER A 799 26.86 -17.59 -39.10
CA SER A 799 26.66 -17.22 -40.51
C SER A 799 26.39 -15.72 -40.68
N THR A 800 26.83 -15.18 -41.84
CA THR A 800 26.48 -13.81 -42.27
C THR A 800 25.47 -13.87 -43.41
N LEU A 801 24.30 -13.28 -43.22
CA LEU A 801 23.28 -13.16 -44.27
C LEU A 801 23.41 -11.79 -44.94
N LYS A 802 23.70 -11.77 -46.22
CA LYS A 802 23.75 -10.56 -47.05
C LYS A 802 22.45 -10.46 -47.85
N VAL A 803 21.72 -9.34 -47.66
CA VAL A 803 20.50 -9.06 -48.41
C VAL A 803 20.80 -8.03 -49.48
N GLY A 804 20.73 -8.47 -50.71
CA GLY A 804 20.91 -7.68 -51.91
C GLY A 804 19.63 -7.56 -52.75
N VAL A 805 19.74 -7.17 -54.00
CA VAL A 805 18.60 -7.03 -54.94
C VAL A 805 18.88 -7.82 -56.23
N LYS A 806 17.86 -8.55 -56.71
CA LYS A 806 17.84 -9.17 -58.05
C LYS A 806 16.56 -8.76 -58.76
N GLY A 807 16.66 -7.79 -59.68
CA GLY A 807 15.46 -7.18 -60.30
C GLY A 807 14.68 -6.32 -59.32
N GLU A 808 13.43 -6.61 -59.06
CA GLU A 808 12.52 -5.95 -58.11
C GLU A 808 12.32 -6.74 -56.81
N GLU A 809 13.11 -7.79 -56.56
CA GLU A 809 13.01 -8.66 -55.42
C GLU A 809 14.30 -8.65 -54.57
N LEU A 810 14.13 -8.94 -53.23
CA LEU A 810 15.28 -9.12 -52.35
C LEU A 810 15.94 -10.49 -52.63
N LYS A 811 17.26 -10.48 -52.66
CA LYS A 811 18.09 -11.68 -52.76
C LYS A 811 18.82 -11.92 -51.45
N PHE A 812 18.71 -13.13 -50.95
CA PHE A 812 19.34 -13.55 -49.70
C PHE A 812 20.56 -14.43 -49.99
N ASP A 813 21.75 -13.97 -49.68
CA ASP A 813 22.99 -14.69 -49.87
C ASP A 813 23.59 -15.05 -48.49
N VAL A 814 23.63 -16.37 -48.19
CA VAL A 814 24.22 -16.89 -46.96
C VAL A 814 25.72 -17.07 -47.17
N VAL A 815 26.51 -16.37 -46.35
CA VAL A 815 27.96 -16.56 -46.27
C VAL A 815 28.24 -17.32 -45.00
N LYS A 816 28.66 -18.58 -45.11
CA LYS A 816 29.09 -19.35 -43.95
C LYS A 816 30.37 -18.73 -43.40
N GLY A 817 30.39 -18.41 -42.10
CA GLY A 817 31.53 -17.88 -41.41
C GLY A 817 32.61 -18.93 -41.16
#